data_6b2bb642e1daa7ef996da5bb5e5ea31a
#
_entry.id   6b2bb642e1daa7ef996da5bb5e5ea31a
#
_cell.length_a   1.000
_cell.length_b   1.000
_cell.length_c   1.000
_cell.angle_alpha   90.00
_cell.angle_beta   90.00
_cell.angle_gamma   90.00
#
_symmetry.space_group_name_H-M   'P 1'
#
loop_
_entity.id
_entity.type
_entity.pdbx_description
1 polymer ?
#
loop_
_entity_poly.entity_id
_entity_poly.type
_entity_poly.pdbx_seq_one_letter_code
_entity_poly.pdbx_strand_id
1 'polypeptide(L)'
;MASACNLLGLVLALTGCYILATQFTYILSYNHGIKGYKHIYRIYIDGAFEEGEWAYTLPRPLIEKFKECPQVESVSYSNSYFDFRFDKEGSDINITSRSGNEETLTTMNAELVDGTLTIPHKRDGGIVIPASLAKAYFGQVMCVGQQMIRKEKEKGPLTVVGVYKDFPVNCDMENAVYYGLDDENIDNLNNWNYPVYIRTRSDVDEETFIANIRTIFKTFLQNNYSFSEKRQELADKLALVPLSQSYLNGHDPGTDKGDSTVLFILELAFVLLLIIALINYANFSMAQAPIRLRGVNTRKVMGESNLSLRLHLVSEGVCTSLVAFLLSLVVIYCINLWPSVGQYVLGTIAISDHLEVVMLLGLFSLLLGILATIYSAHYITSFQPAMALKGNFGLTPSGRFIRQLLVGVQLVLAFIMVIFVGIIYSQSHYIFTSDSGYQKDALLMSDVSNIEISQRSALRSELMQINGVENVTYIGTNIGMSDHFMQWQRGNGVKSFTFSVIPADCNTLSTLGIDLIEGRDFKEGDAYVLLINEAMKKKYPDIEMDKPLYEGDLTVVGVCKNFRAFTTRIDNSQKPVAFIIFGKDGEWGDHNFNMYVRIATHTNKRELRNKVYEVVKRFAKTDDIPDICFQDDNLEKAYQNEMRFMQQMELSTLLAFVITIIGVFCLTMFETEYRRKEIGIRKVMGSSVGQVLQFFALRYTWPLLISFLIAAPVGYIVSEKWLQNFAERTPIHWWLFPATLLIVSTIVVLTVVVQSWRVATTNPIESIKTE
;
A
#
# COMPACT_ATOMS: atom_id res chain seq x y z
N MET A 1 -18.92 14.59 32.34
CA MET A 1 -17.54 14.49 31.85
C MET A 1 -17.18 13.04 31.44
N ALA A 2 -17.25 12.06 32.35
CA ALA A 2 -16.92 10.66 32.04
C ALA A 2 -17.73 10.05 30.90
N SER A 3 -19.05 10.27 30.88
CA SER A 3 -19.90 9.77 29.76
C SER A 3 -19.54 10.40 28.42
N ALA A 4 -19.17 11.68 28.40
CA ALA A 4 -18.71 12.36 27.19
C ALA A 4 -17.36 11.80 26.71
N CYS A 5 -16.41 11.52 27.61
CA CYS A 5 -15.13 10.88 27.28
C CYS A 5 -15.34 9.48 26.71
N ASN A 6 -16.24 8.68 27.29
CA ASN A 6 -16.58 7.36 26.77
C ASN A 6 -17.22 7.42 25.38
N LEU A 7 -18.17 8.34 25.18
CA LEU A 7 -18.81 8.57 23.89
C LEU A 7 -17.75 8.96 22.83
N LEU A 8 -16.84 9.87 23.17
CA LEU A 8 -15.74 10.26 22.30
C LEU A 8 -14.84 9.06 21.93
N GLY A 9 -14.48 8.23 22.92
CA GLY A 9 -13.69 7.02 22.67
C GLY A 9 -14.37 6.04 21.71
N LEU A 10 -15.70 5.85 21.85
CA LEU A 10 -16.48 5.02 20.94
C LEU A 10 -16.57 5.62 19.52
N VAL A 11 -16.77 6.93 19.40
CA VAL A 11 -16.82 7.64 18.11
C VAL A 11 -15.49 7.46 17.39
N LEU A 12 -14.37 7.69 18.07
CA LEU A 12 -13.03 7.53 17.48
C LEU A 12 -12.77 6.08 17.06
N ALA A 13 -13.14 5.11 17.90
CA ALA A 13 -12.99 3.71 17.59
C ALA A 13 -13.79 3.29 16.35
N LEU A 14 -15.08 3.64 16.29
CA LEU A 14 -15.96 3.31 15.16
C LEU A 14 -15.50 4.01 13.87
N THR A 15 -15.01 5.25 13.96
CA THR A 15 -14.43 5.97 12.82
C THR A 15 -13.19 5.24 12.29
N GLY A 16 -12.24 4.86 13.17
CA GLY A 16 -11.05 4.12 12.78
C GLY A 16 -11.40 2.74 12.18
N CYS A 17 -12.35 2.04 12.79
CA CYS A 17 -12.86 0.77 12.26
C CYS A 17 -13.49 0.92 10.88
N TYR A 18 -14.24 2.00 10.62
CA TYR A 18 -14.80 2.27 9.31
C TYR A 18 -13.70 2.45 8.26
N ILE A 19 -12.71 3.30 8.54
CA ILE A 19 -11.60 3.55 7.61
C ILE A 19 -10.86 2.24 7.30
N LEU A 20 -10.50 1.45 8.31
CA LEU A 20 -9.82 0.16 8.08
C LEU A 20 -10.70 -0.82 7.31
N ALA A 21 -12.02 -0.89 7.63
CA ALA A 21 -12.95 -1.75 6.94
C ALA A 21 -13.07 -1.41 5.45
N THR A 22 -13.09 -0.13 5.08
CA THR A 22 -13.10 0.28 3.67
C THR A 22 -11.81 -0.14 2.96
N GLN A 23 -10.63 -0.09 3.63
CA GLN A 23 -9.37 -0.49 3.04
C GLN A 23 -9.30 -1.99 2.75
N PHE A 24 -9.62 -2.85 3.72
CA PHE A 24 -9.60 -4.29 3.44
C PHE A 24 -10.75 -4.72 2.51
N THR A 25 -11.91 -4.05 2.54
CA THR A 25 -12.97 -4.29 1.56
C THR A 25 -12.52 -3.94 0.15
N TYR A 26 -11.80 -2.84 -0.04
CA TYR A 26 -11.20 -2.48 -1.33
C TYR A 26 -10.29 -3.59 -1.85
N ILE A 27 -9.41 -4.12 -1.00
CA ILE A 27 -8.47 -5.20 -1.34
C ILE A 27 -9.22 -6.50 -1.66
N LEU A 28 -10.16 -6.92 -0.81
CA LEU A 28 -10.90 -8.17 -0.97
C LEU A 28 -11.87 -8.15 -2.16
N SER A 29 -12.41 -6.98 -2.53
CA SER A 29 -13.31 -6.83 -3.66
C SER A 29 -12.60 -6.47 -4.97
N TYR A 30 -11.26 -6.50 -5.00
CA TYR A 30 -10.49 -6.18 -6.19
C TYR A 30 -10.90 -7.10 -7.36
N ASN A 31 -11.12 -6.53 -8.53
CA ASN A 31 -11.66 -7.18 -9.72
C ASN A 31 -13.12 -7.69 -9.61
N HIS A 32 -13.77 -7.65 -8.46
CA HIS A 32 -15.15 -8.15 -8.32
C HIS A 32 -16.18 -7.33 -9.11
N GLY A 33 -15.86 -6.09 -9.45
CA GLY A 33 -16.70 -5.24 -10.29
C GLY A 33 -16.71 -5.62 -11.78
N ILE A 34 -15.77 -6.47 -12.22
CA ILE A 34 -15.72 -7.00 -13.59
C ILE A 34 -16.72 -8.17 -13.70
N LYS A 35 -17.69 -8.09 -14.60
CA LYS A 35 -18.67 -9.16 -14.82
C LYS A 35 -17.97 -10.45 -15.26
N GLY A 36 -18.27 -11.57 -14.59
CA GLY A 36 -17.67 -12.86 -14.92
C GLY A 36 -16.19 -13.00 -14.53
N TYR A 37 -15.70 -12.18 -13.61
CA TYR A 37 -14.32 -12.20 -13.12
C TYR A 37 -13.82 -13.59 -12.67
N LYS A 38 -14.73 -14.48 -12.25
CA LYS A 38 -14.41 -15.86 -11.83
C LYS A 38 -13.98 -16.77 -12.99
N HIS A 39 -14.31 -16.39 -14.22
CA HIS A 39 -14.00 -17.13 -15.45
C HIS A 39 -12.88 -16.48 -16.26
N ILE A 40 -12.17 -15.52 -15.68
CA ILE A 40 -11.02 -14.87 -16.28
C ILE A 40 -9.78 -15.27 -15.48
N TYR A 41 -8.76 -15.73 -16.19
CA TYR A 41 -7.51 -16.21 -15.61
C TYR A 41 -6.33 -15.42 -16.16
N ARG A 42 -5.36 -15.17 -15.28
CA ARG A 42 -4.07 -14.60 -15.63
C ARG A 42 -3.00 -15.68 -15.61
N ILE A 43 -2.05 -15.59 -16.53
CA ILE A 43 -0.99 -16.59 -16.69
C ILE A 43 0.28 -16.11 -15.98
N TYR A 44 0.91 -17.03 -15.24
CA TYR A 44 2.24 -16.84 -14.65
C TYR A 44 3.08 -18.09 -14.89
N ILE A 45 4.40 -17.91 -15.03
CA ILE A 45 5.34 -19.02 -15.24
C ILE A 45 6.50 -18.83 -14.26
N ASP A 46 6.70 -19.76 -13.33
CA ASP A 46 7.82 -19.73 -12.40
C ASP A 46 9.11 -20.14 -13.11
N GLY A 47 10.18 -19.39 -12.89
CA GLY A 47 11.51 -19.72 -13.41
C GLY A 47 11.68 -19.59 -14.92
N ALA A 48 10.83 -18.83 -15.61
CA ALA A 48 10.92 -18.62 -17.06
C ALA A 48 12.26 -17.97 -17.48
N PHE A 49 12.74 -17.03 -16.69
CA PHE A 49 14.01 -16.34 -16.91
C PHE A 49 15.07 -16.78 -15.91
N GLU A 50 14.75 -16.76 -14.62
CA GLU A 50 15.60 -17.23 -13.51
C GLU A 50 14.78 -18.02 -12.51
N GLU A 51 15.42 -18.94 -11.78
CA GLU A 51 14.77 -19.72 -10.73
C GLU A 51 14.21 -18.80 -9.63
N GLY A 52 12.92 -18.94 -9.34
CA GLY A 52 12.20 -18.08 -8.39
C GLY A 52 11.70 -16.75 -8.95
N GLU A 53 11.91 -16.47 -10.24
CA GLU A 53 11.32 -15.33 -10.93
C GLU A 53 10.11 -15.74 -11.75
N TRP A 54 9.02 -15.00 -11.61
CA TRP A 54 7.79 -15.24 -12.33
C TRP A 54 7.72 -14.40 -13.61
N ALA A 55 7.53 -15.05 -14.76
CA ALA A 55 7.11 -14.39 -15.98
C ALA A 55 5.58 -14.31 -16.01
N TYR A 56 5.04 -13.17 -16.40
CA TYR A 56 3.60 -12.90 -16.55
C TYR A 56 3.25 -12.47 -17.98
N THR A 57 4.24 -12.48 -18.85
CA THR A 57 4.16 -12.06 -20.25
C THR A 57 4.58 -13.18 -21.17
N LEU A 58 3.96 -13.25 -22.36
CA LEU A 58 4.18 -14.29 -23.35
C LEU A 58 4.33 -13.69 -24.76
N PRO A 59 4.92 -14.45 -25.72
CA PRO A 59 4.96 -14.03 -27.12
C PRO A 59 3.61 -14.24 -27.82
N ARG A 60 3.25 -13.33 -28.72
CA ARG A 60 1.96 -13.35 -29.45
C ARG A 60 1.67 -14.71 -30.13
N PRO A 61 2.61 -15.36 -30.83
CA PRO A 61 2.34 -16.66 -31.46
C PRO A 61 1.89 -17.75 -30.49
N LEU A 62 2.40 -17.75 -29.26
CA LEU A 62 1.96 -18.69 -28.22
C LEU A 62 0.56 -18.33 -27.72
N ILE A 63 0.31 -17.05 -27.49
CA ILE A 63 -0.98 -16.58 -26.95
C ILE A 63 -2.14 -16.95 -27.91
N GLU A 64 -1.93 -16.78 -29.21
CA GLU A 64 -2.92 -17.17 -30.22
C GLU A 64 -3.20 -18.69 -30.21
N LYS A 65 -2.19 -19.54 -29.86
CA LYS A 65 -2.40 -20.98 -29.71
C LYS A 65 -3.35 -21.36 -28.56
N PHE A 66 -3.47 -20.54 -27.54
CA PHE A 66 -4.42 -20.81 -26.45
C PHE A 66 -5.89 -20.76 -26.93
N LYS A 67 -6.18 -20.06 -28.02
CA LYS A 67 -7.54 -20.06 -28.64
C LYS A 67 -7.92 -21.44 -29.21
N GLU A 68 -6.96 -22.35 -29.45
CA GLU A 68 -7.23 -23.73 -29.87
C GLU A 68 -7.77 -24.61 -28.72
N CYS A 69 -7.69 -24.15 -27.48
CA CYS A 69 -8.24 -24.85 -26.31
C CYS A 69 -9.78 -24.75 -26.31
N PRO A 70 -10.52 -25.89 -26.28
CA PRO A 70 -11.99 -25.87 -26.34
C PRO A 70 -12.67 -25.13 -25.18
N GLN A 71 -12.02 -25.03 -24.03
CA GLN A 71 -12.51 -24.33 -22.84
C GLN A 71 -12.35 -22.81 -22.93
N VAL A 72 -11.50 -22.33 -23.81
CA VAL A 72 -11.24 -20.90 -24.00
C VAL A 72 -12.36 -20.26 -24.78
N GLU A 73 -12.90 -19.17 -24.30
CA GLU A 73 -13.89 -18.34 -24.98
C GLU A 73 -13.21 -17.21 -25.76
N SER A 74 -12.26 -16.50 -25.10
CA SER A 74 -11.49 -15.42 -25.70
C SER A 74 -10.17 -15.21 -24.95
N VAL A 75 -9.20 -14.55 -25.61
CA VAL A 75 -7.88 -14.26 -25.06
C VAL A 75 -7.56 -12.79 -25.26
N SER A 76 -7.21 -12.11 -24.19
CA SER A 76 -6.74 -10.73 -24.20
C SER A 76 -5.24 -10.68 -24.00
N TYR A 77 -4.59 -9.86 -24.78
CA TYR A 77 -3.20 -9.45 -24.55
C TYR A 77 -3.00 -8.00 -24.98
N SER A 78 -2.15 -7.30 -24.26
CA SER A 78 -1.91 -5.88 -24.45
C SER A 78 -0.42 -5.58 -24.39
N ASN A 79 -0.02 -4.43 -24.87
CA ASN A 79 1.33 -3.91 -24.74
C ASN A 79 1.28 -2.40 -24.64
N SER A 80 2.37 -1.79 -24.18
CA SER A 80 2.63 -0.35 -24.16
C SER A 80 1.62 0.50 -23.37
N TYR A 81 2.20 1.30 -22.49
CA TYR A 81 1.55 2.39 -21.80
C TYR A 81 2.12 3.68 -22.35
N PHE A 82 1.29 4.49 -23.01
CA PHE A 82 1.63 5.84 -23.40
C PHE A 82 0.50 6.75 -22.95
N ASP A 83 0.80 7.97 -22.57
CA ASP A 83 -0.21 8.97 -22.33
C ASP A 83 -0.59 9.63 -23.65
N PHE A 84 -1.88 9.54 -24.04
CA PHE A 84 -2.42 10.33 -25.12
C PHE A 84 -2.82 11.71 -24.60
N ARG A 85 -2.46 12.72 -25.37
CA ARG A 85 -2.82 14.09 -25.10
C ARG A 85 -3.75 14.58 -26.20
N PHE A 86 -4.93 14.97 -25.77
CA PHE A 86 -5.94 15.47 -26.66
C PHE A 86 -6.14 16.96 -26.43
N ASP A 87 -6.20 17.74 -27.53
CA ASP A 87 -6.53 19.16 -27.50
C ASP A 87 -8.06 19.32 -27.51
N LYS A 88 -8.59 19.97 -26.47
CA LYS A 88 -9.98 20.39 -26.42
C LYS A 88 -10.03 21.92 -26.27
N GLU A 89 -10.24 22.65 -27.38
CA GLU A 89 -10.40 24.10 -27.35
C GLU A 89 -9.29 24.85 -26.59
N GLY A 90 -8.04 24.36 -26.71
CA GLY A 90 -6.87 24.91 -26.01
C GLY A 90 -6.64 24.39 -24.60
N SER A 91 -7.46 23.43 -24.13
CA SER A 91 -7.25 22.71 -22.86
C SER A 91 -6.74 21.30 -23.15
N ASP A 92 -5.70 20.88 -22.43
CA ASP A 92 -5.11 19.55 -22.57
C ASP A 92 -5.86 18.53 -21.73
N ILE A 93 -6.24 17.41 -22.35
CA ILE A 93 -6.73 16.21 -21.64
C ILE A 93 -5.71 15.11 -21.81
N ASN A 94 -5.05 14.76 -20.69
CA ASN A 94 -4.11 13.64 -20.64
C ASN A 94 -4.86 12.39 -20.16
N ILE A 95 -4.66 11.29 -20.88
CA ILE A 95 -5.22 10.00 -20.49
C ILE A 95 -4.28 8.89 -20.90
N THR A 96 -4.14 7.90 -20.04
CA THR A 96 -3.38 6.69 -20.33
C THR A 96 -3.96 5.98 -21.55
N SER A 97 -3.10 5.48 -22.41
CA SER A 97 -3.50 4.65 -23.55
C SER A 97 -2.88 3.27 -23.48
N ARG A 98 -3.61 2.28 -24.02
CA ARG A 98 -3.15 0.89 -24.09
C ARG A 98 -3.36 0.33 -25.49
N SER A 99 -2.34 -0.30 -26.03
CA SER A 99 -2.50 -1.13 -27.21
C SER A 99 -2.98 -2.53 -26.82
N GLY A 100 -3.99 -3.05 -27.50
CA GLY A 100 -4.55 -4.37 -27.21
C GLY A 100 -4.99 -5.10 -28.48
N ASN A 101 -5.20 -6.41 -28.37
CA ASN A 101 -5.84 -7.17 -29.45
C ASN A 101 -7.33 -6.88 -29.52
N GLU A 102 -7.98 -7.31 -30.61
CA GLU A 102 -9.39 -7.05 -30.86
C GLU A 102 -10.32 -7.47 -29.72
N GLU A 103 -9.96 -8.52 -28.99
CA GLU A 103 -10.76 -9.15 -27.95
C GLU A 103 -10.48 -8.58 -26.53
N THR A 104 -9.56 -7.62 -26.37
CA THR A 104 -9.14 -7.17 -25.04
C THR A 104 -10.31 -6.71 -24.16
N LEU A 105 -11.16 -5.83 -24.65
CA LEU A 105 -12.29 -5.32 -23.87
C LEU A 105 -13.42 -6.34 -23.71
N THR A 106 -13.65 -7.19 -24.71
CA THR A 106 -14.66 -8.26 -24.63
C THR A 106 -14.23 -9.38 -23.69
N THR A 107 -12.96 -9.75 -23.67
CA THR A 107 -12.40 -10.72 -22.72
C THR A 107 -12.59 -10.25 -21.29
N MET A 108 -12.38 -8.97 -21.02
CA MET A 108 -12.59 -8.35 -19.70
C MET A 108 -14.05 -7.97 -19.44
N ASN A 109 -14.96 -8.35 -20.34
CA ASN A 109 -16.41 -8.14 -20.21
C ASN A 109 -16.80 -6.68 -19.95
N ALA A 110 -16.14 -5.74 -20.65
CA ALA A 110 -16.50 -4.33 -20.62
C ALA A 110 -17.98 -4.14 -21.02
N GLU A 111 -18.66 -3.19 -20.42
CA GLU A 111 -20.03 -2.84 -20.79
C GLU A 111 -20.00 -1.81 -21.93
N LEU A 112 -20.63 -2.17 -23.08
CA LEU A 112 -20.75 -1.26 -24.20
C LEU A 112 -21.75 -0.13 -23.90
N VAL A 113 -21.36 1.10 -24.20
CA VAL A 113 -22.22 2.29 -24.12
C VAL A 113 -22.61 2.76 -25.53
N ASP A 114 -21.65 2.83 -26.47
CA ASP A 114 -21.89 3.28 -27.87
C ASP A 114 -20.89 2.57 -28.79
N GLY A 115 -21.31 2.21 -30.00
CA GLY A 115 -20.47 1.63 -31.05
C GLY A 115 -20.07 0.16 -30.83
N THR A 116 -18.78 -0.13 -30.79
CA THR A 116 -18.22 -1.48 -30.62
C THR A 116 -17.13 -1.56 -29.57
N LEU A 117 -16.99 -2.74 -28.92
CA LEU A 117 -15.87 -3.04 -28.02
C LEU A 117 -14.66 -3.66 -28.73
N THR A 118 -14.82 -4.02 -30.01
CA THR A 118 -13.73 -4.57 -30.82
C THR A 118 -12.69 -3.48 -31.07
N ILE A 119 -11.47 -3.71 -30.62
CA ILE A 119 -10.37 -2.77 -30.84
C ILE A 119 -9.92 -2.88 -32.29
N PRO A 120 -9.98 -1.81 -33.10
CA PRO A 120 -9.57 -1.86 -34.50
C PRO A 120 -8.06 -1.97 -34.65
N HIS A 121 -7.59 -2.45 -35.80
CA HIS A 121 -6.14 -2.46 -36.07
C HIS A 121 -5.55 -1.04 -35.99
N LYS A 122 -4.29 -0.95 -35.57
CA LYS A 122 -3.57 0.33 -35.42
C LYS A 122 -3.61 1.18 -36.69
N ARG A 123 -3.57 0.55 -37.85
CA ARG A 123 -3.62 1.21 -39.18
C ARG A 123 -4.91 1.97 -39.42
N ASP A 124 -6.02 1.54 -38.81
CA ASP A 124 -7.34 2.12 -39.06
C ASP A 124 -7.55 3.44 -38.29
N GLY A 125 -6.66 3.81 -37.38
CA GLY A 125 -6.74 5.05 -36.59
C GLY A 125 -7.96 5.12 -35.67
N GLY A 126 -8.61 3.98 -35.41
CA GLY A 126 -9.75 3.88 -34.52
C GLY A 126 -9.35 3.66 -33.07
N ILE A 127 -10.14 4.22 -32.16
CA ILE A 127 -9.96 4.07 -30.71
C ILE A 127 -11.26 3.72 -30.00
N VAL A 128 -11.14 2.99 -28.88
CA VAL A 128 -12.23 2.76 -27.94
C VAL A 128 -11.92 3.49 -26.65
N ILE A 129 -12.86 4.28 -26.14
CA ILE A 129 -12.63 5.21 -25.03
C ILE A 129 -13.57 4.95 -23.85
N PRO A 130 -13.21 5.29 -22.60
CA PRO A 130 -14.12 5.23 -21.47
C PRO A 130 -15.19 6.32 -21.53
N ALA A 131 -16.36 6.06 -20.93
CA ALA A 131 -17.48 6.98 -20.91
C ALA A 131 -17.14 8.30 -20.18
N SER A 132 -16.28 8.26 -19.17
CA SER A 132 -15.77 9.46 -18.47
C SER A 132 -15.02 10.39 -19.44
N LEU A 133 -14.13 9.85 -20.28
CA LEU A 133 -13.41 10.64 -21.28
C LEU A 133 -14.36 11.16 -22.36
N ALA A 134 -15.27 10.33 -22.87
CA ALA A 134 -16.28 10.76 -23.83
C ALA A 134 -17.06 11.98 -23.31
N LYS A 135 -17.52 11.92 -22.07
CA LYS A 135 -18.21 13.02 -21.40
C LYS A 135 -17.32 14.25 -21.19
N ALA A 136 -16.06 14.04 -20.80
CA ALA A 136 -15.11 15.15 -20.57
C ALA A 136 -14.75 15.85 -21.88
N TYR A 137 -14.52 15.10 -22.98
CA TYR A 137 -14.09 15.65 -24.26
C TYR A 137 -15.25 16.17 -25.09
N PHE A 138 -16.31 15.36 -25.30
CA PHE A 138 -17.43 15.70 -26.19
C PHE A 138 -18.66 16.26 -25.45
N GLY A 139 -18.70 16.23 -24.12
CA GLY A 139 -19.87 16.62 -23.32
C GLY A 139 -20.99 15.57 -23.27
N GLN A 140 -20.85 14.47 -24.03
CA GLN A 140 -21.82 13.37 -24.14
C GLN A 140 -21.12 12.02 -24.30
N VAL A 141 -21.81 10.92 -24.04
CA VAL A 141 -21.25 9.57 -24.17
C VAL A 141 -21.49 8.94 -25.55
N MET A 142 -22.48 9.40 -26.29
CA MET A 142 -22.78 8.94 -27.66
C MET A 142 -21.94 9.77 -28.63
N CYS A 143 -20.75 9.28 -28.98
CA CYS A 143 -19.78 10.04 -29.77
C CYS A 143 -19.05 9.20 -30.83
N VAL A 144 -19.55 8.03 -31.15
CA VAL A 144 -18.98 7.17 -32.21
C VAL A 144 -18.96 7.91 -33.55
N GLY A 145 -17.85 7.77 -34.29
CA GLY A 145 -17.59 8.47 -35.54
C GLY A 145 -16.99 9.89 -35.37
N GLN A 146 -16.98 10.42 -34.15
CA GLN A 146 -16.32 11.71 -33.91
C GLN A 146 -14.81 11.54 -33.78
N GLN A 147 -14.07 12.62 -34.04
CA GLN A 147 -12.61 12.62 -34.01
C GLN A 147 -12.07 13.31 -32.76
N MET A 148 -11.07 12.70 -32.15
CA MET A 148 -10.26 13.30 -31.10
C MET A 148 -8.95 13.81 -31.69
N ILE A 149 -8.66 15.11 -31.49
CA ILE A 149 -7.48 15.75 -32.04
C ILE A 149 -6.33 15.54 -31.05
N ARG A 150 -5.28 14.86 -31.50
CA ARG A 150 -4.05 14.73 -30.72
C ARG A 150 -3.29 16.04 -30.75
N LYS A 151 -2.66 16.38 -29.64
CA LYS A 151 -1.79 17.57 -29.55
C LYS A 151 -0.58 17.45 -30.49
N GLU A 152 -0.10 16.24 -30.68
CA GLU A 152 0.94 15.88 -31.65
C GLU A 152 0.37 15.87 -33.07
N LYS A 153 0.30 17.05 -33.66
CA LYS A 153 -0.35 17.28 -34.97
C LYS A 153 0.16 16.38 -36.12
N GLU A 154 1.41 15.90 -36.02
CA GLU A 154 2.03 15.01 -37.01
C GLU A 154 1.40 13.62 -37.05
N LYS A 155 0.76 13.18 -35.95
CA LYS A 155 0.17 11.83 -35.85
C LYS A 155 -1.30 11.72 -36.29
N GLY A 156 -1.92 12.83 -36.73
CA GLY A 156 -3.31 12.87 -37.19
C GLY A 156 -4.37 12.63 -36.10
N PRO A 157 -5.66 12.89 -36.40
CA PRO A 157 -6.75 12.66 -35.46
C PRO A 157 -7.06 11.17 -35.32
N LEU A 158 -7.65 10.78 -34.18
CA LEU A 158 -8.14 9.44 -33.90
C LEU A 158 -9.67 9.41 -33.91
N THR A 159 -10.24 8.41 -34.57
CA THR A 159 -11.71 8.26 -34.68
C THR A 159 -12.23 7.36 -33.56
N VAL A 160 -13.23 7.83 -32.81
CA VAL A 160 -13.90 7.00 -31.79
C VAL A 160 -14.78 5.96 -32.50
N VAL A 161 -14.48 4.67 -32.28
CA VAL A 161 -15.25 3.54 -32.82
C VAL A 161 -16.13 2.89 -31.76
N GLY A 162 -15.84 3.13 -30.48
CA GLY A 162 -16.63 2.61 -29.40
C GLY A 162 -16.41 3.37 -28.10
N VAL A 163 -17.42 3.32 -27.24
CA VAL A 163 -17.39 3.86 -25.88
C VAL A 163 -17.79 2.76 -24.93
N TYR A 164 -16.93 2.49 -23.93
CA TYR A 164 -17.22 1.54 -22.87
C TYR A 164 -17.52 2.27 -21.56
N LYS A 165 -18.33 1.62 -20.70
CA LYS A 165 -18.57 2.09 -19.33
C LYS A 165 -17.32 1.93 -18.50
N ASP A 166 -16.97 2.93 -17.73
CA ASP A 166 -15.77 2.94 -16.89
C ASP A 166 -15.69 1.70 -16.00
N PHE A 167 -14.51 1.10 -15.95
CA PHE A 167 -14.20 0.03 -15.03
C PHE A 167 -14.12 0.58 -13.59
N PRO A 168 -14.39 -0.27 -12.59
CA PRO A 168 -14.18 0.09 -11.19
C PRO A 168 -12.73 0.50 -10.92
N VAL A 169 -12.51 1.35 -9.92
CA VAL A 169 -11.17 1.81 -9.55
C VAL A 169 -10.30 0.67 -9.01
N ASN A 170 -10.92 -0.35 -8.39
CA ASN A 170 -10.25 -1.51 -7.81
C ASN A 170 -10.26 -2.71 -8.77
N CYS A 171 -9.65 -2.58 -9.92
CA CYS A 171 -9.51 -3.67 -10.88
C CYS A 171 -8.23 -3.54 -11.72
N ASP A 172 -7.84 -4.65 -12.37
CA ASP A 172 -6.66 -4.72 -13.23
C ASP A 172 -6.79 -3.89 -14.53
N MET A 173 -8.01 -3.50 -14.87
CA MET A 173 -8.27 -2.72 -16.09
C MET A 173 -8.26 -1.22 -15.79
N GLU A 174 -7.48 -0.49 -16.55
CA GLU A 174 -7.48 0.97 -16.48
C GLU A 174 -8.54 1.58 -17.40
N ASN A 175 -9.09 2.71 -16.97
CA ASN A 175 -9.96 3.55 -17.80
C ASN A 175 -9.10 4.35 -18.80
N ALA A 176 -8.55 3.62 -19.78
CA ALA A 176 -7.60 4.10 -20.77
C ALA A 176 -8.25 4.22 -22.16
N VAL A 177 -7.56 4.88 -23.08
CA VAL A 177 -7.86 4.83 -24.50
C VAL A 177 -7.27 3.54 -25.07
N TYR A 178 -8.10 2.64 -25.58
CA TYR A 178 -7.67 1.40 -26.21
C TYR A 178 -7.54 1.56 -27.73
N TYR A 179 -6.41 1.10 -28.28
CA TYR A 179 -6.10 1.11 -29.70
C TYR A 179 -5.40 -0.18 -30.13
N GLY A 180 -5.39 -0.50 -31.42
CA GLY A 180 -4.85 -1.76 -31.91
C GLY A 180 -3.33 -1.88 -31.80
N LEU A 181 -2.88 -3.11 -31.61
CA LEU A 181 -1.46 -3.48 -31.70
C LEU A 181 -0.94 -3.30 -33.12
N ASP A 182 0.37 -3.08 -33.26
CA ASP A 182 1.03 -3.14 -34.56
C ASP A 182 1.27 -4.59 -35.01
N ASP A 183 1.60 -4.73 -36.30
CA ASP A 183 1.85 -6.06 -36.92
C ASP A 183 3.32 -6.47 -36.85
N GLU A 184 4.21 -5.60 -36.36
CA GLU A 184 5.68 -5.81 -36.43
C GLU A 184 6.17 -7.04 -35.66
N ASN A 185 5.45 -7.47 -34.63
CA ASN A 185 5.84 -8.57 -33.75
C ASN A 185 4.86 -9.75 -33.76
N ILE A 186 4.02 -9.90 -34.79
CA ILE A 186 3.02 -10.98 -34.85
C ILE A 186 3.68 -12.36 -34.74
N ASP A 187 4.77 -12.58 -35.47
CA ASP A 187 5.47 -13.88 -35.54
C ASP A 187 6.74 -13.94 -34.68
N ASN A 188 7.01 -12.93 -33.86
CA ASN A 188 8.23 -12.85 -33.09
C ASN A 188 8.17 -13.74 -31.83
N LEU A 189 8.82 -14.90 -31.89
CA LEU A 189 8.89 -15.87 -30.81
C LEU A 189 9.71 -15.39 -29.59
N ASN A 190 10.59 -14.40 -29.78
CA ASN A 190 11.49 -13.90 -28.75
C ASN A 190 10.92 -12.68 -28.01
N ASN A 191 9.78 -12.15 -28.44
CA ASN A 191 9.13 -10.99 -27.81
C ASN A 191 8.14 -11.41 -26.73
N TRP A 192 8.64 -11.63 -25.53
CA TRP A 192 7.86 -12.02 -24.34
C TRP A 192 7.38 -10.78 -23.56
N ASN A 193 6.63 -9.87 -24.22
CA ASN A 193 6.23 -8.59 -23.62
C ASN A 193 4.71 -8.41 -23.45
N TYR A 194 3.91 -9.46 -23.70
CA TYR A 194 2.45 -9.33 -23.68
C TYR A 194 1.85 -10.01 -22.46
N PRO A 195 1.33 -9.27 -21.46
CA PRO A 195 0.50 -9.82 -20.39
C PRO A 195 -0.79 -10.42 -20.97
N VAL A 196 -1.20 -11.54 -20.39
CA VAL A 196 -2.28 -12.38 -20.97
C VAL A 196 -3.39 -12.60 -19.96
N TYR A 197 -4.64 -12.39 -20.43
CA TYR A 197 -5.84 -12.81 -19.74
C TYR A 197 -6.60 -13.81 -20.62
N ILE A 198 -7.03 -14.92 -20.04
CA ILE A 198 -7.84 -15.94 -20.73
C ILE A 198 -9.22 -15.99 -20.09
N ARG A 199 -10.25 -15.83 -20.89
CA ARG A 199 -11.63 -16.05 -20.49
C ARG A 199 -12.07 -17.44 -20.86
N THR A 200 -12.63 -18.16 -19.89
CA THR A 200 -13.20 -19.48 -20.09
C THR A 200 -14.72 -19.43 -20.24
N ARG A 201 -15.27 -20.45 -20.84
CA ARG A 201 -16.74 -20.69 -20.86
C ARG A 201 -17.23 -20.99 -19.44
N SER A 202 -18.54 -20.82 -19.19
CA SER A 202 -19.10 -20.82 -17.84
C SER A 202 -19.03 -22.14 -17.05
N ASP A 203 -18.87 -23.28 -17.72
CA ASP A 203 -18.94 -24.63 -17.08
C ASP A 203 -17.66 -25.44 -17.34
N VAL A 204 -16.52 -24.87 -16.97
CA VAL A 204 -15.22 -25.49 -17.20
C VAL A 204 -14.67 -26.10 -15.92
N ASP A 205 -14.27 -27.38 -16.02
CA ASP A 205 -13.45 -28.00 -14.98
C ASP A 205 -12.05 -27.38 -14.99
N GLU A 206 -11.68 -26.75 -13.87
CA GLU A 206 -10.45 -25.96 -13.75
C GLU A 206 -9.20 -26.83 -13.91
N GLU A 207 -9.19 -28.07 -13.37
CA GLU A 207 -8.03 -28.96 -13.49
C GLU A 207 -7.79 -29.37 -14.96
N THR A 208 -8.86 -29.73 -15.68
CA THR A 208 -8.79 -30.08 -17.09
C THR A 208 -8.36 -28.88 -17.95
N PHE A 209 -8.85 -27.69 -17.63
CA PHE A 209 -8.45 -26.46 -18.32
C PHE A 209 -6.96 -26.17 -18.16
N ILE A 210 -6.44 -26.20 -16.92
CA ILE A 210 -5.03 -25.98 -16.63
C ILE A 210 -4.15 -27.01 -17.36
N ALA A 211 -4.55 -28.28 -17.34
CA ALA A 211 -3.83 -29.37 -18.02
C ALA A 211 -3.76 -29.16 -19.55
N ASN A 212 -4.86 -28.69 -20.16
CA ASN A 212 -4.90 -28.41 -21.58
C ASN A 212 -4.02 -27.21 -21.97
N ILE A 213 -4.06 -26.13 -21.22
CA ILE A 213 -3.19 -24.95 -21.44
C ILE A 213 -1.72 -25.35 -21.30
N ARG A 214 -1.37 -26.12 -20.26
CA ARG A 214 0.00 -26.65 -20.10
C ARG A 214 0.45 -27.53 -21.27
N THR A 215 -0.46 -28.34 -21.81
CA THR A 215 -0.17 -29.21 -22.96
C THR A 215 0.11 -28.38 -24.21
N ILE A 216 -0.70 -27.36 -24.48
CA ILE A 216 -0.52 -26.42 -25.60
C ILE A 216 0.83 -25.71 -25.45
N PHE A 217 1.12 -25.20 -24.27
CA PHE A 217 2.38 -24.50 -23.96
C PHE A 217 3.58 -25.43 -24.18
N LYS A 218 3.54 -26.66 -23.65
CA LYS A 218 4.60 -27.66 -23.81
C LYS A 218 4.85 -27.98 -25.28
N THR A 219 3.78 -28.23 -26.04
CA THR A 219 3.85 -28.52 -27.47
C THR A 219 4.45 -27.34 -28.26
N PHE A 220 4.04 -26.11 -27.90
CA PHE A 220 4.57 -24.91 -28.54
C PHE A 220 6.08 -24.74 -28.28
N LEU A 221 6.54 -24.95 -27.04
CA LEU A 221 7.95 -24.88 -26.68
C LEU A 221 8.78 -25.93 -27.44
N GLN A 222 8.28 -27.16 -27.57
CA GLN A 222 8.94 -28.24 -28.30
C GLN A 222 9.13 -27.95 -29.79
N ASN A 223 8.11 -27.31 -30.41
CA ASN A 223 8.09 -27.05 -31.83
C ASN A 223 8.93 -25.84 -32.26
N ASN A 224 9.06 -24.84 -31.39
CA ASN A 224 9.57 -23.51 -31.76
C ASN A 224 10.93 -23.16 -31.11
N TYR A 225 11.36 -23.90 -30.09
CA TYR A 225 12.62 -23.61 -29.42
C TYR A 225 13.50 -24.85 -29.37
N SER A 226 14.82 -24.67 -29.39
CA SER A 226 15.78 -25.77 -29.27
C SER A 226 15.55 -26.55 -27.98
N PHE A 227 15.61 -27.88 -28.10
CA PHE A 227 15.32 -28.83 -27.03
C PHE A 227 16.26 -28.63 -25.84
N SER A 228 15.75 -28.24 -24.68
CA SER A 228 16.42 -28.38 -23.39
C SER A 228 15.43 -28.94 -22.38
N GLU A 229 15.82 -29.88 -21.54
CA GLU A 229 15.01 -30.44 -20.45
C GLU A 229 14.45 -29.32 -19.57
N LYS A 230 15.26 -28.30 -19.30
CA LYS A 230 14.88 -27.14 -18.50
C LYS A 230 13.66 -26.35 -19.07
N ARG A 231 13.52 -26.27 -20.40
CA ARG A 231 12.35 -25.61 -21.03
C ARG A 231 11.08 -26.44 -20.98
N GLN A 232 11.17 -27.77 -20.95
CA GLN A 232 9.99 -28.63 -20.79
C GLN A 232 9.40 -28.53 -19.39
N GLU A 233 10.24 -28.36 -18.36
CA GLU A 233 9.81 -28.16 -16.97
C GLU A 233 9.02 -26.85 -16.78
N LEU A 234 9.23 -25.85 -17.66
CA LEU A 234 8.47 -24.58 -17.61
C LEU A 234 6.97 -24.79 -17.81
N ALA A 235 6.56 -25.77 -18.58
CA ALA A 235 5.14 -26.06 -18.79
C ALA A 235 4.46 -26.55 -17.50
N ASP A 236 5.18 -27.31 -16.69
CA ASP A 236 4.68 -27.79 -15.40
C ASP A 236 4.63 -26.67 -14.35
N LYS A 237 5.46 -25.65 -14.52
CA LYS A 237 5.54 -24.45 -13.68
C LYS A 237 4.57 -23.33 -14.09
N LEU A 238 3.79 -23.53 -15.18
CA LEU A 238 2.74 -22.59 -15.56
C LEU A 238 1.61 -22.61 -14.54
N ALA A 239 1.26 -21.46 -14.01
CA ALA A 239 0.14 -21.23 -13.12
C ALA A 239 -0.92 -20.35 -13.78
N LEU A 240 -2.18 -20.72 -13.62
CA LEU A 240 -3.34 -19.93 -13.99
C LEU A 240 -3.98 -19.41 -12.70
N VAL A 241 -3.96 -18.11 -12.51
CA VAL A 241 -4.53 -17.47 -11.33
C VAL A 241 -5.85 -16.81 -11.71
N PRO A 242 -6.99 -17.19 -11.08
CA PRO A 242 -8.27 -16.52 -11.30
C PRO A 242 -8.17 -15.02 -11.04
N LEU A 243 -8.85 -14.20 -11.84
CA LEU A 243 -8.82 -12.74 -11.73
C LEU A 243 -9.28 -12.26 -10.33
N SER A 244 -10.16 -13.03 -9.66
CA SER A 244 -10.56 -12.78 -8.26
C SER A 244 -9.42 -12.86 -7.26
N GLN A 245 -8.32 -13.52 -7.61
CA GLN A 245 -7.16 -13.75 -6.74
C GLN A 245 -5.89 -13.08 -7.29
N SER A 246 -5.92 -12.54 -8.50
CA SER A 246 -4.72 -11.97 -9.17
C SER A 246 -4.08 -10.86 -8.37
N TYR A 247 -4.86 -10.04 -7.68
CA TYR A 247 -4.36 -8.93 -6.88
C TYR A 247 -3.50 -9.37 -5.69
N LEU A 248 -3.91 -10.43 -4.96
CA LEU A 248 -3.19 -10.92 -3.77
C LEU A 248 -2.20 -12.05 -4.07
N ASN A 249 -2.54 -12.91 -5.03
CA ASN A 249 -1.77 -14.12 -5.38
C ASN A 249 -1.07 -13.98 -6.74
N GLY A 250 -1.19 -12.84 -7.40
CA GLY A 250 -0.50 -12.56 -8.63
C GLY A 250 1.00 -12.36 -8.41
N HIS A 251 1.79 -12.66 -9.44
CA HIS A 251 3.24 -12.51 -9.46
C HIS A 251 3.67 -11.38 -10.38
N ASP A 252 2.83 -10.35 -10.51
CA ASP A 252 3.17 -9.17 -11.29
C ASP A 252 4.29 -8.38 -10.63
N PRO A 253 5.26 -7.90 -11.38
CA PRO A 253 6.22 -6.94 -10.87
C PRO A 253 5.54 -5.57 -10.73
N GLY A 254 5.89 -4.86 -9.69
CA GLY A 254 5.44 -3.49 -9.49
C GLY A 254 4.68 -3.26 -8.19
N THR A 255 4.31 -2.00 -8.01
CA THR A 255 3.72 -1.48 -6.78
C THR A 255 2.21 -1.69 -6.67
N ASP A 256 1.56 -2.09 -7.77
CA ASP A 256 0.08 -2.09 -7.86
C ASP A 256 -0.58 -3.41 -7.44
N LYS A 257 0.21 -4.39 -6.99
CA LYS A 257 -0.32 -5.63 -6.43
C LYS A 257 -0.60 -5.51 -4.94
N GLY A 258 -1.61 -6.24 -4.48
CA GLY A 258 -1.89 -6.40 -3.05
C GLY A 258 -0.88 -7.33 -2.38
N ASP A 259 -0.74 -7.15 -1.08
CA ASP A 259 0.07 -8.01 -0.23
C ASP A 259 -0.85 -8.69 0.81
N SER A 260 -0.86 -10.02 0.80
CA SER A 260 -1.65 -10.80 1.75
C SER A 260 -1.24 -10.57 3.20
N THR A 261 0.03 -10.24 3.44
CA THR A 261 0.54 -9.89 4.78
C THR A 261 0.01 -8.53 5.22
N VAL A 262 -0.01 -7.55 4.31
CA VAL A 262 -0.59 -6.23 4.56
C VAL A 262 -2.08 -6.36 4.86
N LEU A 263 -2.82 -7.15 4.06
CA LEU A 263 -4.24 -7.43 4.31
C LEU A 263 -4.46 -8.02 5.71
N PHE A 264 -3.72 -9.08 6.06
CA PHE A 264 -3.81 -9.71 7.38
C PHE A 264 -3.54 -8.73 8.52
N ILE A 265 -2.56 -7.83 8.37
CA ILE A 265 -2.23 -6.84 9.40
C ILE A 265 -3.33 -5.78 9.52
N LEU A 266 -3.93 -5.34 8.40
CA LEU A 266 -5.07 -4.42 8.41
C LEU A 266 -6.28 -5.05 9.12
N GLU A 267 -6.59 -6.32 8.83
CA GLU A 267 -7.65 -7.07 9.52
C GLU A 267 -7.36 -7.21 11.01
N LEU A 268 -6.11 -7.54 11.35
CA LEU A 268 -5.68 -7.63 12.75
C LEU A 268 -5.84 -6.28 13.46
N ALA A 269 -5.40 -5.18 12.86
CA ALA A 269 -5.53 -3.84 13.44
C ALA A 269 -7.00 -3.45 13.63
N PHE A 270 -7.89 -3.79 12.68
CA PHE A 270 -9.33 -3.62 12.80
C PHE A 270 -9.90 -4.38 14.01
N VAL A 271 -9.58 -5.67 14.14
CA VAL A 271 -10.04 -6.52 15.25
C VAL A 271 -9.50 -5.99 16.59
N LEU A 272 -8.24 -5.58 16.64
CA LEU A 272 -7.64 -4.99 17.85
C LEU A 272 -8.37 -3.71 18.27
N LEU A 273 -8.67 -2.82 17.32
CA LEU A 273 -9.42 -1.59 17.60
C LEU A 273 -10.83 -1.90 18.13
N LEU A 274 -11.53 -2.89 17.56
CA LEU A 274 -12.84 -3.33 18.04
C LEU A 274 -12.77 -3.87 19.47
N ILE A 275 -11.76 -4.68 19.77
CA ILE A 275 -11.56 -5.25 21.13
C ILE A 275 -11.24 -4.13 22.13
N ILE A 276 -10.38 -3.17 21.76
CA ILE A 276 -10.06 -2.02 22.61
C ILE A 276 -11.31 -1.19 22.90
N ALA A 277 -12.15 -0.95 21.88
CA ALA A 277 -13.40 -0.22 22.04
C ALA A 277 -14.37 -0.96 22.98
N LEU A 278 -14.53 -2.28 22.80
CA LEU A 278 -15.37 -3.11 23.65
C LEU A 278 -14.89 -3.10 25.10
N ILE A 279 -13.60 -3.31 25.33
CA ILE A 279 -12.99 -3.31 26.66
C ILE A 279 -13.15 -1.94 27.32
N ASN A 280 -12.90 -0.85 26.57
CA ASN A 280 -13.06 0.50 27.09
C ASN A 280 -14.49 0.78 27.55
N TYR A 281 -15.45 0.41 26.70
CA TYR A 281 -16.87 0.59 27.04
C TYR A 281 -17.31 -0.29 28.21
N ALA A 282 -16.87 -1.55 28.28
CA ALA A 282 -17.14 -2.46 29.39
C ALA A 282 -16.56 -1.91 30.71
N ASN A 283 -15.31 -1.45 30.69
CA ASN A 283 -14.63 -0.82 31.83
C ASN A 283 -15.40 0.42 32.33
N PHE A 284 -15.87 1.24 31.40
CA PHE A 284 -16.69 2.42 31.73
C PHE A 284 -18.04 2.02 32.35
N SER A 285 -18.75 1.05 31.75
CA SER A 285 -20.02 0.54 32.27
C SER A 285 -19.88 -0.03 33.69
N MET A 286 -18.81 -0.78 33.94
CA MET A 286 -18.51 -1.31 35.27
C MET A 286 -18.09 -0.21 36.27
N ALA A 287 -17.39 0.81 35.82
CA ALA A 287 -16.99 1.93 36.66
C ALA A 287 -18.20 2.72 37.22
N GLN A 288 -19.29 2.77 36.45
CA GLN A 288 -20.55 3.41 36.87
C GLN A 288 -21.37 2.57 37.87
N ALA A 289 -21.07 1.27 38.02
CA ALA A 289 -21.86 0.36 38.84
C ALA A 289 -22.14 0.87 40.27
N PRO A 290 -21.17 1.42 41.05
CA PRO A 290 -21.42 1.92 42.40
C PRO A 290 -22.45 3.06 42.45
N ILE A 291 -22.44 3.95 41.45
CA ILE A 291 -23.36 5.07 41.36
C ILE A 291 -24.77 4.60 41.04
N ARG A 292 -24.90 3.60 40.15
CA ARG A 292 -26.18 3.05 39.70
C ARG A 292 -26.81 2.09 40.70
N LEU A 293 -26.02 1.47 41.60
CA LEU A 293 -26.51 0.51 42.58
C LEU A 293 -27.64 1.02 43.47
N ARG A 294 -27.56 2.26 43.94
CA ARG A 294 -28.63 2.85 44.75
C ARG A 294 -29.94 2.95 43.99
N GLY A 295 -29.95 3.52 42.78
CA GLY A 295 -31.15 3.68 41.98
C GLY A 295 -31.77 2.34 41.56
N VAL A 296 -30.96 1.37 41.16
CA VAL A 296 -31.41 0.01 40.76
C VAL A 296 -32.02 -0.73 41.97
N ASN A 297 -31.37 -0.66 43.14
CA ASN A 297 -31.90 -1.36 44.32
C ASN A 297 -33.16 -0.68 44.85
N THR A 298 -33.31 0.67 44.73
CA THR A 298 -34.56 1.33 45.05
C THR A 298 -35.70 0.82 44.17
N ARG A 299 -35.50 0.72 42.85
CA ARG A 299 -36.50 0.14 41.93
C ARG A 299 -36.83 -1.31 42.26
N LYS A 300 -35.81 -2.09 42.64
CA LYS A 300 -35.97 -3.49 43.05
C LYS A 300 -36.81 -3.66 44.32
N VAL A 301 -36.63 -2.76 45.31
CA VAL A 301 -37.50 -2.72 46.50
C VAL A 301 -38.92 -2.30 46.16
N MET A 302 -39.11 -1.48 45.13
CA MET A 302 -40.43 -1.11 44.61
C MET A 302 -41.11 -2.22 43.76
N GLY A 303 -40.46 -3.39 43.61
CA GLY A 303 -41.03 -4.58 42.97
C GLY A 303 -40.61 -4.81 41.50
N GLU A 304 -39.70 -4.02 40.96
CA GLU A 304 -39.22 -4.23 39.57
C GLU A 304 -38.36 -5.52 39.46
N SER A 305 -38.66 -6.33 38.45
CA SER A 305 -37.95 -7.61 38.24
C SER A 305 -36.48 -7.41 37.81
N ASN A 306 -35.61 -8.38 38.16
CA ASN A 306 -34.21 -8.34 37.75
C ASN A 306 -34.02 -8.35 36.22
N LEU A 307 -34.94 -8.98 35.48
CA LEU A 307 -34.88 -9.01 34.01
C LEU A 307 -35.19 -7.64 33.42
N SER A 308 -36.23 -6.98 33.91
CA SER A 308 -36.61 -5.59 33.49
C SER A 308 -35.44 -4.64 33.72
N LEU A 309 -34.84 -4.69 34.92
CA LEU A 309 -33.70 -3.84 35.28
C LEU A 309 -32.48 -4.09 34.37
N ARG A 310 -32.18 -5.37 34.04
CA ARG A 310 -31.10 -5.74 33.13
C ARG A 310 -31.36 -5.21 31.71
N LEU A 311 -32.55 -5.44 31.18
CA LEU A 311 -32.96 -4.97 29.86
C LEU A 311 -32.89 -3.44 29.78
N HIS A 312 -33.28 -2.74 30.83
CA HIS A 312 -33.19 -1.25 30.88
C HIS A 312 -31.71 -0.80 30.82
N LEU A 313 -30.82 -1.42 31.61
CA LEU A 313 -29.38 -1.09 31.58
C LEU A 313 -28.71 -1.41 30.24
N VAL A 314 -29.08 -2.54 29.64
CA VAL A 314 -28.54 -2.95 28.33
C VAL A 314 -29.09 -2.02 27.24
N SER A 315 -30.36 -1.66 27.26
CA SER A 315 -30.93 -0.73 26.26
C SER A 315 -30.27 0.65 26.32
N GLU A 316 -29.96 1.16 27.51
CA GLU A 316 -29.19 2.41 27.67
C GLU A 316 -27.79 2.30 27.03
N GLY A 317 -27.12 1.14 27.23
CA GLY A 317 -25.84 0.86 26.60
C GLY A 317 -25.93 0.80 25.08
N VAL A 318 -26.95 0.13 24.55
CA VAL A 318 -27.22 0.08 23.10
C VAL A 318 -27.51 1.46 22.53
N CYS A 319 -28.35 2.27 23.20
CA CYS A 319 -28.60 3.64 22.76
C CYS A 319 -27.31 4.49 22.70
N THR A 320 -26.45 4.35 23.72
CA THR A 320 -25.17 5.09 23.75
C THR A 320 -24.26 4.68 22.60
N SER A 321 -24.15 3.39 22.29
CA SER A 321 -23.30 2.93 21.18
C SER A 321 -23.89 3.30 19.82
N LEU A 322 -25.21 3.31 19.65
CA LEU A 322 -25.85 3.81 18.43
C LEU A 322 -25.64 5.31 18.22
N VAL A 323 -25.73 6.12 19.28
CA VAL A 323 -25.40 7.54 19.20
C VAL A 323 -23.95 7.73 18.79
N ALA A 324 -23.02 6.94 19.34
CA ALA A 324 -21.61 6.96 18.94
C ALA A 324 -21.44 6.59 17.46
N PHE A 325 -22.17 5.59 16.98
CA PHE A 325 -22.16 5.18 15.57
C PHE A 325 -22.66 6.32 14.65
N LEU A 326 -23.78 6.96 14.98
CA LEU A 326 -24.29 8.07 14.17
C LEU A 326 -23.31 9.25 14.16
N LEU A 327 -22.69 9.56 15.30
CA LEU A 327 -21.66 10.60 15.36
C LEU A 327 -20.41 10.22 14.58
N SER A 328 -20.01 8.93 14.56
CA SER A 328 -18.88 8.48 13.75
C SER A 328 -19.14 8.68 12.25
N LEU A 329 -20.37 8.45 11.77
CA LEU A 329 -20.74 8.75 10.38
C LEU A 329 -20.60 10.24 10.05
N VAL A 330 -20.96 11.13 10.98
CA VAL A 330 -20.74 12.57 10.81
C VAL A 330 -19.26 12.91 10.71
N VAL A 331 -18.42 12.31 11.56
CA VAL A 331 -16.96 12.50 11.51
C VAL A 331 -16.40 12.00 10.19
N ILE A 332 -16.81 10.83 9.72
CA ILE A 332 -16.38 10.24 8.44
C ILE A 332 -16.78 11.17 7.29
N TYR A 333 -18.01 11.69 7.29
CA TYR A 333 -18.46 12.65 6.29
C TYR A 333 -17.58 13.90 6.27
N CYS A 334 -17.27 14.47 7.45
CA CYS A 334 -16.35 15.63 7.56
C CYS A 334 -14.93 15.31 7.05
N ILE A 335 -14.40 14.13 7.37
CA ILE A 335 -13.08 13.69 6.88
C ILE A 335 -13.12 13.58 5.36
N ASN A 336 -14.17 13.01 4.77
CA ASN A 336 -14.30 12.84 3.32
C ASN A 336 -14.36 14.16 2.54
N LEU A 337 -14.74 15.26 3.20
CA LEU A 337 -14.71 16.60 2.60
C LEU A 337 -13.28 17.16 2.48
N TRP A 338 -12.31 16.54 3.11
CA TRP A 338 -10.92 17.01 3.07
C TRP A 338 -10.23 16.57 1.79
N PRO A 339 -9.75 17.48 0.91
CA PRO A 339 -9.20 17.13 -0.42
C PRO A 339 -8.03 16.16 -0.39
N SER A 340 -7.23 16.18 0.70
CA SER A 340 -6.03 15.35 0.84
C SER A 340 -6.28 13.93 1.33
N VAL A 341 -7.52 13.54 1.67
CA VAL A 341 -7.83 12.21 2.24
C VAL A 341 -7.44 11.07 1.28
N GLY A 342 -7.64 11.27 -0.04
CA GLY A 342 -7.29 10.28 -1.05
C GLY A 342 -5.79 9.88 -1.09
N GLN A 343 -4.90 10.66 -0.46
CA GLN A 343 -3.47 10.31 -0.35
C GLN A 343 -3.23 9.21 0.69
N TYR A 344 -4.12 9.07 1.69
CA TYR A 344 -3.96 8.19 2.85
C TYR A 344 -4.77 6.89 2.75
N VAL A 345 -5.68 6.79 1.78
CA VAL A 345 -6.61 5.67 1.64
C VAL A 345 -6.59 5.12 0.21
N LEU A 346 -6.87 3.83 0.08
CA LEU A 346 -7.11 3.20 -1.21
C LEU A 346 -8.58 3.43 -1.59
N GLY A 347 -8.84 3.91 -2.79
CA GLY A 347 -10.19 4.22 -3.25
C GLY A 347 -10.84 5.40 -2.51
N THR A 348 -12.09 5.25 -2.12
CA THR A 348 -12.90 6.27 -1.43
C THR A 348 -13.28 5.84 -0.03
N ILE A 349 -13.60 6.80 0.83
CA ILE A 349 -14.24 6.55 2.15
C ILE A 349 -15.66 7.12 2.19
N ALA A 350 -16.21 7.48 1.03
CA ALA A 350 -17.55 8.04 0.96
C ALA A 350 -18.59 7.02 1.45
N ILE A 351 -19.49 7.47 2.30
CA ILE A 351 -20.53 6.62 2.92
C ILE A 351 -21.45 6.00 1.85
N SER A 352 -21.69 6.73 0.75
CA SER A 352 -22.49 6.24 -0.38
C SER A 352 -21.93 5.00 -1.07
N ASP A 353 -20.60 4.86 -1.09
CA ASP A 353 -19.89 3.82 -1.83
C ASP A 353 -19.70 2.55 -0.97
N HIS A 354 -19.90 2.65 0.36
CA HIS A 354 -19.61 1.60 1.32
C HIS A 354 -20.81 1.29 2.25
N LEU A 355 -22.02 1.23 1.70
CA LEU A 355 -23.24 0.97 2.49
C LEU A 355 -23.19 -0.36 3.24
N GLU A 356 -22.54 -1.38 2.67
CA GLU A 356 -22.36 -2.68 3.34
C GLU A 356 -21.51 -2.54 4.61
N VAL A 357 -20.41 -1.79 4.56
CA VAL A 357 -19.56 -1.50 5.71
C VAL A 357 -20.33 -0.72 6.77
N VAL A 358 -21.13 0.27 6.36
CA VAL A 358 -21.99 1.06 7.26
C VAL A 358 -23.00 0.16 7.98
N MET A 359 -23.67 -0.75 7.26
CA MET A 359 -24.63 -1.69 7.85
C MET A 359 -23.96 -2.66 8.83
N LEU A 360 -22.80 -3.21 8.46
CA LEU A 360 -22.02 -4.11 9.32
C LEU A 360 -21.54 -3.41 10.59
N LEU A 361 -21.03 -2.19 10.48
CA LEU A 361 -20.63 -1.38 11.65
C LEU A 361 -21.82 -0.97 12.52
N GLY A 362 -22.97 -0.68 11.93
CA GLY A 362 -24.21 -0.44 12.66
C GLY A 362 -24.64 -1.65 13.47
N LEU A 363 -24.63 -2.84 12.86
CA LEU A 363 -24.91 -4.10 13.55
C LEU A 363 -23.88 -4.37 14.66
N PHE A 364 -22.60 -4.15 14.35
CA PHE A 364 -21.53 -4.29 15.34
C PHE A 364 -21.72 -3.30 16.51
N SER A 365 -22.13 -2.07 16.26
CA SER A 365 -22.42 -1.08 17.31
C SER A 365 -23.54 -1.55 18.25
N LEU A 366 -24.59 -2.21 17.72
CA LEU A 366 -25.62 -2.85 18.55
C LEU A 366 -25.03 -3.95 19.43
N LEU A 367 -24.25 -4.87 18.83
CA LEU A 367 -23.60 -5.94 19.56
C LEU A 367 -22.62 -5.42 20.63
N LEU A 368 -21.86 -4.38 20.31
CA LEU A 368 -20.94 -3.74 21.23
C LEU A 368 -21.68 -3.18 22.45
N GLY A 369 -22.83 -2.48 22.23
CA GLY A 369 -23.67 -2.00 23.31
C GLY A 369 -24.17 -3.10 24.24
N ILE A 370 -24.58 -4.24 23.68
CA ILE A 370 -25.04 -5.40 24.43
C ILE A 370 -23.86 -6.03 25.20
N LEU A 371 -22.79 -6.40 24.52
CA LEU A 371 -21.65 -7.14 25.10
C LEU A 371 -20.95 -6.34 26.20
N ALA A 372 -20.74 -5.04 25.99
CA ALA A 372 -20.08 -4.18 26.97
C ALA A 372 -20.90 -3.97 28.25
N THR A 373 -22.26 -4.04 28.16
CA THR A 373 -23.13 -3.70 29.28
C THR A 373 -23.76 -4.91 29.96
N ILE A 374 -23.85 -6.06 29.27
CA ILE A 374 -24.52 -7.27 29.82
C ILE A 374 -23.91 -7.75 31.15
N TYR A 375 -22.59 -7.74 31.24
CA TYR A 375 -21.88 -8.15 32.46
C TYR A 375 -22.11 -7.15 33.59
N SER A 376 -22.00 -5.84 33.35
CA SER A 376 -22.24 -4.80 34.36
C SER A 376 -23.71 -4.80 34.81
N ALA A 377 -24.67 -5.00 33.90
CA ALA A 377 -26.08 -5.12 34.22
C ALA A 377 -26.37 -6.35 35.11
N HIS A 378 -25.78 -7.49 34.77
CA HIS A 378 -25.87 -8.69 35.63
C HIS A 378 -25.23 -8.44 36.99
N TYR A 379 -24.06 -7.85 37.05
CA TYR A 379 -23.34 -7.52 38.29
C TYR A 379 -24.16 -6.60 39.18
N ILE A 380 -24.69 -5.48 38.66
CA ILE A 380 -25.47 -4.51 39.41
C ILE A 380 -26.74 -5.10 39.96
N THR A 381 -27.45 -5.95 39.19
CA THR A 381 -28.71 -6.56 39.59
C THR A 381 -28.54 -7.77 40.50
N SER A 382 -27.36 -8.33 40.68
CA SER A 382 -27.12 -9.46 41.60
C SER A 382 -27.04 -9.09 43.06
N PHE A 383 -26.88 -7.79 43.40
CA PHE A 383 -26.80 -7.32 44.77
C PHE A 383 -28.14 -7.40 45.50
N GLN A 384 -28.09 -7.79 46.79
CA GLN A 384 -29.26 -7.75 47.66
C GLN A 384 -29.56 -6.31 48.14
N PRO A 385 -30.84 -5.88 48.13
CA PRO A 385 -31.21 -4.51 48.51
C PRO A 385 -30.74 -4.11 49.91
N ALA A 386 -30.75 -5.03 50.87
CA ALA A 386 -30.35 -4.77 52.26
C ALA A 386 -28.83 -4.41 52.36
N MET A 387 -27.99 -4.97 51.56
CA MET A 387 -26.56 -4.62 51.50
C MET A 387 -26.34 -3.26 50.84
N ALA A 388 -27.16 -2.98 49.81
CA ALA A 388 -27.10 -1.75 49.07
C ALA A 388 -27.53 -0.51 49.89
N LEU A 389 -28.42 -0.65 50.84
CA LEU A 389 -28.88 0.41 51.73
C LEU A 389 -27.90 0.73 52.87
N LYS A 390 -27.02 -0.21 53.27
CA LYS A 390 -26.01 -0.06 54.35
C LYS A 390 -24.75 0.75 53.94
N GLY A 391 -24.65 1.20 52.70
CA GLY A 391 -23.61 2.18 52.28
C GLY A 391 -22.19 1.63 52.03
N ASN A 392 -21.97 0.34 52.18
CA ASN A 392 -20.66 -0.26 51.94
C ASN A 392 -20.54 -0.81 50.48
N PHE A 393 -20.34 0.06 49.52
CA PHE A 393 -20.29 -0.27 48.09
C PHE A 393 -18.83 -0.39 47.59
N GLY A 394 -18.19 -1.52 47.83
CA GLY A 394 -16.94 -1.88 47.16
C GLY A 394 -17.19 -2.85 46.00
N LEU A 395 -16.45 -2.72 44.91
CA LEU A 395 -16.33 -3.79 43.95
C LEU A 395 -15.85 -5.06 44.67
N THR A 396 -16.53 -6.18 44.43
CA THR A 396 -16.07 -7.49 44.93
C THR A 396 -14.65 -7.78 44.45
N PRO A 397 -13.87 -8.62 45.13
CA PRO A 397 -12.54 -9.02 44.66
C PRO A 397 -12.54 -9.46 43.19
N SER A 398 -13.56 -10.23 42.79
CA SER A 398 -13.75 -10.67 41.38
C SER A 398 -13.97 -9.52 40.43
N GLY A 399 -14.81 -8.53 40.78
CA GLY A 399 -15.03 -7.35 39.90
C GLY A 399 -13.80 -6.48 39.75
N ARG A 400 -12.96 -6.39 40.79
CA ARG A 400 -11.66 -5.70 40.71
C ARG A 400 -10.68 -6.44 39.84
N PHE A 401 -10.61 -7.76 39.94
CA PHE A 401 -9.73 -8.60 39.11
C PHE A 401 -10.09 -8.52 37.64
N ILE A 402 -11.37 -8.70 37.27
CA ILE A 402 -11.82 -8.61 35.88
C ILE A 402 -11.47 -7.26 35.28
N ARG A 403 -11.69 -6.18 36.01
CA ARG A 403 -11.35 -4.82 35.55
C ARG A 403 -9.86 -4.64 35.30
N GLN A 404 -9.01 -5.14 36.21
CA GLN A 404 -7.55 -5.11 36.04
C GLN A 404 -7.10 -5.96 34.85
N LEU A 405 -7.73 -7.13 34.66
CA LEU A 405 -7.45 -7.98 33.51
C LEU A 405 -7.80 -7.28 32.19
N LEU A 406 -8.97 -6.65 32.10
CA LEU A 406 -9.39 -5.90 30.91
C LEU A 406 -8.43 -4.74 30.57
N VAL A 407 -8.00 -3.98 31.59
CA VAL A 407 -6.98 -2.93 31.40
C VAL A 407 -5.65 -3.53 30.97
N GLY A 408 -5.25 -4.65 31.55
CA GLY A 408 -4.03 -5.36 31.17
C GLY A 408 -4.06 -5.79 29.71
N VAL A 409 -5.15 -6.43 29.26
CA VAL A 409 -5.34 -6.80 27.85
C VAL A 409 -5.28 -5.56 26.93
N GLN A 410 -5.97 -4.49 27.29
CA GLN A 410 -5.95 -3.25 26.51
C GLN A 410 -4.53 -2.67 26.37
N LEU A 411 -3.74 -2.71 27.46
CA LEU A 411 -2.33 -2.26 27.44
C LEU A 411 -1.46 -3.20 26.57
N VAL A 412 -1.68 -4.53 26.63
CA VAL A 412 -0.99 -5.49 25.74
C VAL A 412 -1.22 -5.11 24.28
N LEU A 413 -2.48 -4.91 23.88
CA LEU A 413 -2.83 -4.57 22.51
C LEU A 413 -2.22 -3.23 22.08
N ALA A 414 -2.26 -2.23 22.95
CA ALA A 414 -1.63 -0.92 22.70
C ALA A 414 -0.11 -1.05 22.53
N PHE A 415 0.57 -1.83 23.37
CA PHE A 415 2.00 -2.07 23.24
C PHE A 415 2.36 -2.77 21.93
N ILE A 416 1.60 -3.80 21.54
CA ILE A 416 1.83 -4.50 20.26
C ILE A 416 1.77 -3.50 19.10
N MET A 417 0.73 -2.66 19.05
CA MET A 417 0.56 -1.69 17.97
C MET A 417 1.69 -0.64 17.95
N VAL A 418 2.10 -0.13 19.11
CA VAL A 418 3.19 0.87 19.20
C VAL A 418 4.54 0.27 18.79
N ILE A 419 4.85 -0.99 19.20
CA ILE A 419 6.07 -1.70 18.79
C ILE A 419 6.04 -1.88 17.26
N PHE A 420 4.94 -2.34 16.72
CA PHE A 420 4.80 -2.58 15.29
C PHE A 420 5.00 -1.31 14.46
N VAL A 421 4.35 -0.20 14.84
CA VAL A 421 4.53 1.10 14.17
C VAL A 421 5.97 1.59 14.27
N GLY A 422 6.63 1.42 15.42
CA GLY A 422 8.04 1.78 15.57
C GLY A 422 8.96 1.02 14.60
N ILE A 423 8.66 -0.25 14.32
CA ILE A 423 9.42 -1.08 13.39
C ILE A 423 9.10 -0.70 11.93
N ILE A 424 7.83 -0.45 11.59
CA ILE A 424 7.43 0.07 10.26
C ILE A 424 8.17 1.39 9.97
N TYR A 425 8.16 2.31 10.94
CA TYR A 425 8.88 3.58 10.81
C TYR A 425 10.38 3.37 10.58
N SER A 426 11.00 2.43 11.31
CA SER A 426 12.41 2.09 11.12
C SER A 426 12.71 1.53 9.72
N GLN A 427 11.82 0.69 9.18
CA GLN A 427 11.95 0.16 7.82
C GLN A 427 11.78 1.27 6.78
N SER A 428 10.77 2.12 6.93
CA SER A 428 10.58 3.27 6.05
C SER A 428 11.81 4.18 6.05
N HIS A 429 12.32 4.51 7.24
CA HIS A 429 13.55 5.30 7.36
C HIS A 429 14.74 4.61 6.68
N TYR A 430 14.89 3.30 6.84
CA TYR A 430 15.94 2.51 6.18
C TYR A 430 15.84 2.57 4.65
N ILE A 431 14.65 2.46 4.06
CA ILE A 431 14.44 2.54 2.61
C ILE A 431 15.01 3.85 2.04
N PHE A 432 14.75 4.96 2.73
CA PHE A 432 15.14 6.28 2.25
C PHE A 432 16.55 6.73 2.67
N THR A 433 17.15 6.15 3.72
CA THR A 433 18.46 6.62 4.25
C THR A 433 19.61 5.65 4.03
N SER A 434 19.32 4.36 3.76
CA SER A 434 20.37 3.37 3.51
C SER A 434 21.15 3.69 2.23
N ASP A 435 22.40 3.22 2.19
CA ASP A 435 23.25 3.36 1.02
C ASP A 435 22.62 2.64 -0.17
N SER A 436 22.35 3.37 -1.24
CA SER A 436 21.78 2.84 -2.48
C SER A 436 22.85 2.40 -3.49
N GLY A 437 24.14 2.54 -3.16
CA GLY A 437 25.24 2.28 -4.09
C GLY A 437 25.37 3.32 -5.21
N TYR A 438 24.52 4.35 -5.19
CA TYR A 438 24.61 5.53 -6.03
C TYR A 438 24.25 6.78 -5.20
N GLN A 439 24.72 7.93 -5.61
CA GLN A 439 24.48 9.18 -4.92
C GLN A 439 23.11 9.74 -5.30
N LYS A 440 22.05 9.42 -4.55
CA LYS A 440 20.70 9.91 -4.79
C LYS A 440 20.49 11.36 -4.40
N ASP A 441 21.23 11.85 -3.38
CA ASP A 441 21.15 13.22 -2.90
C ASP A 441 21.61 14.20 -3.99
N ALA A 442 20.87 15.28 -4.15
CA ALA A 442 21.19 16.29 -5.18
C ALA A 442 21.14 15.73 -6.63
N LEU A 443 20.27 14.79 -6.90
CA LEU A 443 20.01 14.25 -8.21
C LEU A 443 18.59 14.64 -8.65
N LEU A 444 18.49 15.41 -9.74
CA LEU A 444 17.20 15.72 -10.39
C LEU A 444 16.93 14.69 -11.47
N MET A 445 15.66 14.37 -11.66
CA MET A 445 15.18 13.43 -12.66
C MET A 445 14.02 14.05 -13.45
N SER A 446 13.93 13.71 -14.73
CA SER A 446 12.83 14.09 -15.63
C SER A 446 12.67 13.06 -16.73
N ASP A 447 11.42 12.75 -17.11
CA ASP A 447 11.12 12.04 -18.35
C ASP A 447 11.27 13.02 -19.54
N VAL A 448 12.16 12.70 -20.47
CA VAL A 448 12.44 13.50 -21.65
C VAL A 448 12.06 12.80 -22.96
N SER A 449 11.09 11.89 -22.89
CA SER A 449 10.57 11.18 -24.07
C SER A 449 9.98 12.11 -25.14
N ASN A 450 9.50 13.28 -24.74
CA ASN A 450 8.99 14.32 -25.64
C ASN A 450 10.08 15.26 -26.24
N ILE A 451 11.35 15.07 -25.88
CA ILE A 451 12.48 15.79 -26.46
C ILE A 451 13.18 14.91 -27.49
N GLU A 452 13.37 15.44 -28.71
CA GLU A 452 14.06 14.70 -29.76
C GLU A 452 15.46 14.28 -29.36
N ILE A 453 15.85 13.06 -29.74
CA ILE A 453 17.17 12.50 -29.44
C ILE A 453 18.27 13.38 -30.01
N SER A 454 18.06 13.90 -31.22
CA SER A 454 18.98 14.86 -31.88
C SER A 454 19.24 16.13 -31.07
N GLN A 455 18.30 16.55 -30.23
CA GLN A 455 18.41 17.76 -29.40
C GLN A 455 18.98 17.49 -28.01
N ARG A 456 19.08 16.22 -27.56
CA ARG A 456 19.53 15.87 -26.20
C ARG A 456 21.00 16.28 -25.93
N SER A 457 21.87 16.24 -26.92
CA SER A 457 23.24 16.73 -26.77
C SER A 457 23.31 18.25 -26.58
N ALA A 458 22.47 19.01 -27.29
CA ALA A 458 22.36 20.44 -27.12
C ALA A 458 21.75 20.80 -25.77
N LEU A 459 20.69 20.08 -25.33
CA LEU A 459 20.08 20.21 -24.00
C LEU A 459 21.14 19.98 -22.92
N ARG A 460 21.91 18.87 -22.99
CA ARG A 460 23.00 18.61 -22.05
C ARG A 460 23.99 19.79 -22.00
N SER A 461 24.40 20.29 -23.15
CA SER A 461 25.39 21.38 -23.22
C SER A 461 24.86 22.68 -22.58
N GLU A 462 23.57 23.02 -22.74
CA GLU A 462 22.97 24.15 -22.05
C GLU A 462 22.81 23.94 -20.55
N LEU A 463 22.39 22.75 -20.13
CA LEU A 463 22.27 22.39 -18.70
C LEU A 463 23.60 22.47 -17.97
N MET A 464 24.70 22.04 -18.62
CA MET A 464 26.05 22.11 -18.08
C MET A 464 26.57 23.55 -17.94
N GLN A 465 25.96 24.55 -18.61
CA GLN A 465 26.29 25.96 -18.40
C GLN A 465 25.65 26.57 -17.16
N ILE A 466 24.69 25.89 -16.55
CA ILE A 466 24.05 26.35 -15.33
C ILE A 466 25.03 26.17 -14.16
N ASN A 467 25.37 27.26 -13.50
CA ASN A 467 26.25 27.18 -12.32
C ASN A 467 25.58 26.33 -11.22
N GLY A 468 26.25 25.25 -10.82
CA GLY A 468 25.76 24.28 -9.87
C GLY A 468 25.22 22.96 -10.50
N VAL A 469 25.20 22.85 -11.83
CA VAL A 469 25.04 21.56 -12.52
C VAL A 469 26.41 20.93 -12.69
N GLU A 470 26.61 19.71 -12.23
CA GLU A 470 27.87 18.98 -12.28
C GLU A 470 27.94 18.01 -13.45
N ASN A 471 26.85 17.31 -13.72
CA ASN A 471 26.78 16.36 -14.84
C ASN A 471 25.33 16.07 -15.26
N VAL A 472 25.15 15.54 -16.48
CA VAL A 472 23.85 15.15 -17.05
C VAL A 472 24.00 13.84 -17.80
N THR A 473 23.08 12.89 -17.57
CA THR A 473 23.01 11.60 -18.29
C THR A 473 21.59 11.27 -18.71
N TYR A 474 21.46 10.42 -19.73
CA TYR A 474 20.19 9.87 -20.20
C TYR A 474 20.21 8.35 -20.06
N ILE A 475 19.18 7.80 -19.39
CA ILE A 475 19.08 6.37 -19.04
C ILE A 475 17.70 5.86 -19.45
N GLY A 476 17.62 4.57 -19.83
CA GLY A 476 16.37 3.97 -20.29
C GLY A 476 15.37 3.59 -19.21
N THR A 477 15.68 3.81 -17.94
CA THR A 477 14.79 3.43 -16.83
C THR A 477 14.90 4.37 -15.63
N ASN A 478 13.89 4.33 -14.76
CA ASN A 478 13.91 5.00 -13.47
C ASN A 478 14.53 4.08 -12.41
N ILE A 479 15.74 4.39 -11.97
CA ILE A 479 16.50 3.60 -11.01
C ILE A 479 15.81 3.58 -9.64
N GLY A 480 15.65 2.39 -9.05
CA GLY A 480 15.03 2.19 -7.73
C GLY A 480 13.50 2.25 -7.71
N MET A 481 12.84 2.42 -8.86
CA MET A 481 11.40 2.65 -8.96
C MET A 481 10.58 1.41 -9.29
N SER A 482 11.18 0.32 -9.76
CA SER A 482 10.49 -0.87 -10.22
C SER A 482 11.11 -2.13 -9.66
N ASP A 483 10.31 -3.17 -9.53
CA ASP A 483 10.78 -4.52 -9.19
C ASP A 483 11.23 -5.29 -10.44
N HIS A 484 11.06 -4.73 -11.63
CA HIS A 484 11.37 -5.37 -12.90
C HIS A 484 11.87 -4.36 -13.94
N PHE A 485 12.90 -4.76 -14.68
CA PHE A 485 13.39 -4.07 -15.88
C PHE A 485 13.42 -5.02 -17.06
N MET A 486 13.79 -4.49 -18.25
CA MET A 486 14.07 -5.27 -19.43
C MET A 486 15.09 -6.35 -19.11
N GLN A 487 14.71 -7.62 -19.27
CA GLN A 487 15.56 -8.75 -18.95
C GLN A 487 15.99 -9.43 -20.25
N TRP A 488 17.26 -9.71 -20.35
CA TRP A 488 17.84 -10.40 -21.48
C TRP A 488 18.45 -11.73 -21.07
N GLN A 489 18.27 -12.70 -21.97
CA GLN A 489 19.00 -13.95 -21.95
C GLN A 489 19.89 -14.01 -23.21
N ARG A 490 21.18 -14.15 -23.03
CA ARG A 490 22.16 -14.26 -24.11
C ARG A 490 22.97 -15.57 -23.97
N GLY A 491 23.13 -16.31 -25.06
CA GLY A 491 23.86 -17.58 -25.05
C GLY A 491 23.24 -18.61 -25.99
N ASN A 492 23.80 -19.84 -26.01
CA ASN A 492 23.42 -20.94 -26.91
C ASN A 492 22.59 -22.05 -26.24
N GLY A 493 22.03 -21.82 -25.09
CA GLY A 493 21.27 -22.82 -24.31
C GLY A 493 22.15 -23.74 -23.45
N VAL A 494 23.43 -23.94 -23.78
CA VAL A 494 24.39 -24.66 -22.95
C VAL A 494 25.09 -23.71 -21.98
N LYS A 495 25.44 -22.50 -22.45
CA LYS A 495 25.96 -21.39 -21.65
C LYS A 495 25.07 -20.17 -21.93
N SER A 496 24.35 -19.74 -20.94
CA SER A 496 23.44 -18.58 -21.03
C SER A 496 23.66 -17.61 -19.88
N PHE A 497 23.59 -16.33 -20.19
CA PHE A 497 23.70 -15.22 -19.27
C PHE A 497 22.33 -14.52 -19.20
N THR A 498 21.71 -14.53 -18.04
CA THR A 498 20.44 -13.79 -17.80
C THR A 498 20.74 -12.60 -16.92
N PHE A 499 20.36 -11.42 -17.35
CA PHE A 499 20.60 -10.16 -16.64
C PHE A 499 19.59 -9.08 -17.04
N SER A 500 19.39 -8.13 -16.16
CA SER A 500 18.58 -6.95 -16.45
C SER A 500 19.42 -5.90 -17.18
N VAL A 501 18.81 -5.28 -18.18
CA VAL A 501 19.49 -4.33 -19.09
C VAL A 501 18.96 -2.93 -18.87
N ILE A 502 19.87 -1.98 -18.69
CA ILE A 502 19.58 -0.56 -18.57
C ILE A 502 20.28 0.20 -19.71
N PRO A 503 19.56 0.66 -20.73
CA PRO A 503 20.10 1.56 -21.72
C PRO A 503 20.70 2.81 -21.05
N ALA A 504 21.88 3.21 -21.46
CA ALA A 504 22.66 4.27 -20.80
C ALA A 504 23.50 5.07 -21.79
N ASP A 505 24.08 6.15 -21.32
CA ASP A 505 25.05 6.94 -22.05
C ASP A 505 26.43 6.98 -21.34
N CYS A 506 27.42 7.62 -21.97
CA CYS A 506 28.79 7.63 -21.46
C CYS A 506 28.97 8.43 -20.14
N ASN A 507 27.99 9.18 -19.68
CA ASN A 507 28.07 9.94 -18.43
C ASN A 507 27.34 9.28 -17.26
N THR A 508 26.84 8.05 -17.44
CA THR A 508 25.95 7.40 -16.48
C THR A 508 26.62 7.17 -15.13
N LEU A 509 27.78 6.53 -15.08
CA LEU A 509 28.46 6.25 -13.80
C LEU A 509 28.82 7.54 -13.07
N SER A 510 29.40 8.51 -13.77
CA SER A 510 29.83 9.77 -13.19
C SER A 510 28.65 10.63 -12.71
N THR A 511 27.50 10.61 -13.41
CA THR A 511 26.29 11.32 -12.98
C THR A 511 25.63 10.67 -11.78
N LEU A 512 25.56 9.34 -11.76
CA LEU A 512 24.97 8.59 -10.65
C LEU A 512 25.92 8.47 -9.44
N GLY A 513 27.23 8.68 -9.65
CA GLY A 513 28.26 8.49 -8.62
C GLY A 513 28.46 7.03 -8.25
N ILE A 514 28.39 6.13 -9.24
CA ILE A 514 28.65 4.69 -9.08
C ILE A 514 30.13 4.44 -9.36
N ASP A 515 30.81 3.75 -8.44
CA ASP A 515 32.23 3.44 -8.56
C ASP A 515 32.49 2.35 -9.62
N LEU A 516 33.51 2.53 -10.44
CA LEU A 516 34.06 1.51 -11.30
C LEU A 516 35.07 0.66 -10.52
N ILE A 517 34.96 -0.67 -10.63
CA ILE A 517 35.83 -1.63 -9.91
C ILE A 517 36.91 -2.20 -10.80
N GLU A 518 36.54 -2.59 -12.02
CA GLU A 518 37.43 -3.25 -12.96
C GLU A 518 37.16 -2.76 -14.39
N GLY A 519 38.18 -2.73 -15.23
CA GLY A 519 38.06 -2.34 -16.62
C GLY A 519 38.01 -0.83 -16.82
N ARG A 520 37.15 -0.37 -17.72
CA ARG A 520 36.96 1.05 -18.05
C ARG A 520 35.49 1.48 -18.08
N ASP A 521 35.25 2.74 -17.88
CA ASP A 521 33.94 3.37 -18.10
C ASP A 521 33.63 3.51 -19.59
N PHE A 522 32.40 3.80 -19.92
CA PHE A 522 31.95 4.12 -21.26
C PHE A 522 32.67 5.33 -21.83
N LYS A 523 32.88 5.31 -23.13
CA LYS A 523 33.49 6.42 -23.88
C LYS A 523 32.52 6.95 -24.94
N GLU A 524 32.68 8.19 -25.32
CA GLU A 524 31.97 8.75 -26.46
C GLU A 524 32.33 7.99 -27.74
N GLY A 525 31.30 7.52 -28.44
CA GLY A 525 31.45 6.68 -29.63
C GLY A 525 31.46 5.18 -29.41
N ASP A 526 31.38 4.73 -28.15
CA ASP A 526 31.13 3.29 -27.85
C ASP A 526 29.77 2.87 -28.43
N ALA A 527 29.71 1.61 -28.91
CA ALA A 527 28.49 1.00 -29.44
C ALA A 527 28.50 -0.50 -29.08
N TYR A 528 27.34 -1.03 -28.67
CA TYR A 528 27.16 -2.43 -28.28
C TYR A 528 28.10 -2.89 -27.16
N VAL A 529 28.36 -2.01 -26.20
CA VAL A 529 29.21 -2.29 -25.05
C VAL A 529 28.39 -2.36 -23.77
N LEU A 530 28.83 -3.25 -22.87
CA LEU A 530 28.20 -3.49 -21.57
C LEU A 530 29.12 -3.07 -20.43
N LEU A 531 28.53 -2.46 -19.43
CA LEU A 531 29.10 -2.24 -18.12
C LEU A 531 28.28 -3.02 -17.10
N ILE A 532 28.87 -4.10 -16.55
CA ILE A 532 28.16 -5.04 -15.67
C ILE A 532 28.37 -4.69 -14.20
N ASN A 533 27.45 -5.10 -13.33
CA ASN A 533 27.64 -4.94 -11.89
C ASN A 533 28.39 -6.12 -11.25
N GLU A 534 28.86 -5.97 -10.00
CA GLU A 534 29.56 -7.03 -9.25
C GLU A 534 28.73 -8.31 -9.16
N ALA A 535 27.40 -8.21 -8.99
CA ALA A 535 26.52 -9.37 -8.90
C ALA A 535 26.54 -10.19 -10.19
N MET A 536 26.56 -9.55 -11.36
CA MET A 536 26.68 -10.24 -12.64
C MET A 536 28.03 -10.90 -12.79
N LYS A 537 29.12 -10.24 -12.45
CA LYS A 537 30.48 -10.81 -12.49
C LYS A 537 30.62 -11.98 -11.52
N LYS A 538 30.07 -11.91 -10.34
CA LYS A 538 30.07 -12.99 -9.34
C LYS A 538 29.27 -14.20 -9.80
N LYS A 539 28.10 -13.97 -10.40
CA LYS A 539 27.23 -15.05 -10.92
C LYS A 539 27.84 -15.74 -12.14
N TYR A 540 28.52 -14.97 -12.96
CA TYR A 540 29.15 -15.43 -14.22
C TYR A 540 30.64 -15.10 -14.23
N PRO A 541 31.47 -15.83 -13.48
CA PRO A 541 32.92 -15.55 -13.35
C PRO A 541 33.69 -15.70 -14.67
N ASP A 542 33.14 -16.45 -15.62
CA ASP A 542 33.72 -16.67 -16.95
C ASP A 542 33.61 -15.47 -17.91
N ILE A 543 32.93 -14.38 -17.51
CA ILE A 543 32.88 -13.15 -18.32
C ILE A 543 34.29 -12.54 -18.36
N GLU A 544 34.86 -12.40 -19.56
CA GLU A 544 36.14 -11.78 -19.80
C GLU A 544 35.98 -10.34 -20.29
N MET A 545 36.86 -9.44 -19.84
CA MET A 545 36.84 -8.03 -20.26
C MET A 545 37.33 -7.88 -21.70
N ASP A 546 36.82 -6.90 -22.40
CA ASP A 546 37.09 -6.55 -23.80
C ASP A 546 36.86 -7.72 -24.77
N LYS A 547 36.04 -8.70 -24.35
CA LYS A 547 35.61 -9.81 -25.21
C LYS A 547 34.07 -9.82 -25.34
N PRO A 548 33.55 -10.31 -26.48
CA PRO A 548 32.14 -10.52 -26.65
C PRO A 548 31.57 -11.44 -25.57
N LEU A 549 30.41 -11.08 -25.01
CA LEU A 549 29.72 -11.86 -23.97
C LEU A 549 29.41 -13.31 -24.47
N TYR A 550 29.11 -13.42 -25.75
CA TYR A 550 28.85 -14.65 -26.49
C TYR A 550 29.12 -14.36 -27.99
N GLU A 551 28.89 -15.30 -28.93
CA GLU A 551 29.06 -15.15 -30.39
C GLU A 551 28.27 -13.95 -31.00
N GLY A 552 28.23 -12.82 -30.32
CA GLY A 552 27.50 -11.58 -30.64
C GLY A 552 28.37 -10.36 -30.44
N ASP A 553 27.80 -9.21 -30.74
CA ASP A 553 28.50 -7.93 -30.76
C ASP A 553 28.63 -7.26 -29.39
N LEU A 554 28.05 -7.83 -28.32
CA LEU A 554 28.03 -7.21 -26.98
C LEU A 554 29.35 -7.45 -26.23
N THR A 555 30.15 -6.42 -26.07
CA THR A 555 31.46 -6.49 -25.39
C THR A 555 31.35 -5.92 -23.97
N VAL A 556 31.84 -6.68 -22.97
CA VAL A 556 31.90 -6.20 -21.58
C VAL A 556 33.18 -5.38 -21.40
N VAL A 557 33.06 -4.08 -21.09
CA VAL A 557 34.20 -3.15 -20.98
C VAL A 557 34.61 -2.85 -19.55
N GLY A 558 33.74 -3.10 -18.57
CA GLY A 558 34.03 -2.83 -17.17
C GLY A 558 33.02 -3.43 -16.21
N VAL A 559 33.38 -3.41 -14.92
CA VAL A 559 32.56 -3.84 -13.79
C VAL A 559 32.38 -2.64 -12.86
N CYS A 560 31.14 -2.29 -12.57
CA CYS A 560 30.79 -1.28 -11.59
C CYS A 560 30.33 -1.93 -10.27
N LYS A 561 30.36 -1.14 -9.20
CA LYS A 561 29.84 -1.52 -7.89
C LYS A 561 28.35 -1.84 -7.97
N ASN A 562 27.88 -2.74 -7.10
CA ASN A 562 26.44 -2.98 -6.98
C ASN A 562 25.71 -1.70 -6.55
N PHE A 563 24.57 -1.49 -7.12
CA PHE A 563 23.69 -0.35 -6.80
C PHE A 563 22.24 -0.80 -6.77
N ARG A 564 21.40 -0.03 -6.09
CA ARG A 564 19.95 -0.30 -5.98
C ARG A 564 19.26 0.08 -7.29
N ALA A 565 19.29 -0.84 -8.25
CA ALA A 565 18.57 -0.69 -9.51
C ALA A 565 17.06 -0.88 -9.32
N PHE A 566 16.67 -1.84 -8.47
CA PHE A 566 15.30 -2.22 -8.16
C PHE A 566 14.86 -1.67 -6.81
N THR A 567 13.57 -1.86 -6.46
CA THR A 567 13.10 -1.54 -5.11
C THR A 567 13.74 -2.45 -4.05
N THR A 568 13.56 -2.14 -2.78
CA THR A 568 14.07 -2.93 -1.64
C THR A 568 13.39 -4.29 -1.46
N ARG A 569 12.35 -4.58 -2.24
CA ARG A 569 11.72 -5.91 -2.29
C ARG A 569 12.61 -6.93 -2.98
N ILE A 570 13.51 -6.47 -3.83
CA ILE A 570 14.50 -7.28 -4.56
C ILE A 570 15.85 -7.17 -3.86
N ASP A 571 16.59 -8.28 -3.78
CA ASP A 571 17.98 -8.26 -3.30
C ASP A 571 18.90 -7.73 -4.40
N ASN A 572 19.10 -6.42 -4.39
CA ASN A 572 19.95 -5.74 -5.37
C ASN A 572 21.41 -6.21 -5.34
N SER A 573 21.87 -6.77 -4.21
CA SER A 573 23.26 -7.28 -4.09
C SER A 573 23.52 -8.56 -4.87
N GLN A 574 22.46 -9.26 -5.29
CA GLN A 574 22.57 -10.52 -6.03
C GLN A 574 22.00 -10.43 -7.46
N LYS A 575 21.35 -9.31 -7.83
CA LYS A 575 20.76 -9.17 -9.15
C LYS A 575 21.80 -8.80 -10.21
N PRO A 576 21.97 -9.63 -11.27
CA PRO A 576 22.76 -9.26 -12.42
C PRO A 576 22.15 -8.09 -13.18
N VAL A 577 22.88 -7.00 -13.29
CA VAL A 577 22.47 -5.79 -14.03
C VAL A 577 23.61 -5.35 -14.93
N ALA A 578 23.27 -4.92 -16.14
CA ALA A 578 24.20 -4.34 -17.08
C ALA A 578 23.66 -3.00 -17.64
N PHE A 579 24.46 -1.97 -17.59
CA PHE A 579 24.27 -0.80 -18.45
C PHE A 579 24.72 -1.11 -19.88
N ILE A 580 24.02 -0.57 -20.87
CA ILE A 580 24.35 -0.79 -22.28
C ILE A 580 24.32 0.50 -23.07
N ILE A 581 25.30 0.68 -23.96
CA ILE A 581 25.25 1.68 -25.04
C ILE A 581 24.94 0.96 -26.34
N PHE A 582 23.84 1.31 -27.00
CA PHE A 582 23.40 0.68 -28.26
C PHE A 582 24.05 1.27 -29.51
N GLY A 583 24.72 2.38 -29.47
CA GLY A 583 25.26 3.07 -30.65
C GLY A 583 24.24 3.95 -31.37
N LYS A 584 24.74 4.79 -32.29
CA LYS A 584 23.93 5.83 -32.96
C LYS A 584 22.89 5.27 -33.94
N ASP A 585 23.15 4.10 -34.51
CA ASP A 585 22.31 3.45 -35.54
C ASP A 585 21.55 2.22 -35.00
N GLY A 586 21.54 2.02 -33.67
CA GLY A 586 20.89 0.88 -33.04
C GLY A 586 19.38 1.05 -32.97
N GLU A 587 18.63 -0.07 -33.14
CA GLU A 587 17.16 -0.16 -32.98
C GLU A 587 16.67 0.36 -31.62
N TRP A 588 17.57 0.48 -30.64
CA TRP A 588 17.29 0.81 -29.25
C TRP A 588 17.81 2.21 -28.82
N GLY A 589 18.32 3.03 -29.74
CA GLY A 589 18.82 4.38 -29.44
C GLY A 589 17.79 5.31 -28.80
N ASP A 590 16.51 5.01 -29.02
CA ASP A 590 15.38 5.79 -28.53
C ASP A 590 14.95 5.48 -27.09
N HIS A 591 15.60 4.53 -26.41
CA HIS A 591 15.13 4.01 -25.12
C HIS A 591 15.72 4.76 -23.90
N ASN A 592 16.50 5.82 -24.09
CA ASN A 592 17.06 6.64 -23.00
C ASN A 592 16.10 7.79 -22.65
N PHE A 593 14.93 7.49 -22.09
CA PHE A 593 13.87 8.46 -21.85
C PHE A 593 14.03 9.27 -20.57
N ASN A 594 14.87 8.83 -19.63
CA ASN A 594 14.99 9.46 -18.33
C ASN A 594 16.29 10.25 -18.27
N MET A 595 16.17 11.55 -18.06
CA MET A 595 17.29 12.45 -17.84
C MET A 595 17.58 12.55 -16.34
N TYR A 596 18.84 12.37 -15.97
CA TYR A 596 19.33 12.64 -14.63
C TYR A 596 20.33 13.79 -14.64
N VAL A 597 20.16 14.75 -13.73
CA VAL A 597 21.01 15.92 -13.59
C VAL A 597 21.60 15.94 -12.20
N ARG A 598 22.92 15.81 -12.11
CA ARG A 598 23.70 15.98 -10.87
C ARG A 598 23.85 17.45 -10.56
N ILE A 599 23.47 17.85 -9.36
CA ILE A 599 23.64 19.22 -8.89
C ILE A 599 24.55 19.28 -7.65
N ALA A 600 25.26 20.39 -7.48
CA ALA A 600 26.15 20.60 -6.35
C ALA A 600 25.38 20.65 -5.03
N THR A 601 25.89 19.96 -4.01
CA THR A 601 25.22 19.77 -2.71
C THR A 601 25.01 21.05 -1.90
N HIS A 602 25.83 22.08 -2.12
CA HIS A 602 25.79 23.34 -1.38
C HIS A 602 24.97 24.45 -2.04
N THR A 603 24.21 24.12 -3.10
CA THR A 603 23.40 25.09 -3.85
C THR A 603 21.95 25.11 -3.35
N ASN A 604 21.24 26.22 -3.65
CA ASN A 604 19.79 26.28 -3.43
C ASN A 604 19.08 25.32 -4.39
N LYS A 605 18.77 24.11 -3.89
CA LYS A 605 18.17 23.02 -4.68
C LYS A 605 16.92 23.47 -5.46
N ARG A 606 16.04 24.28 -4.83
CA ARG A 606 14.79 24.74 -5.45
C ARG A 606 15.04 25.72 -6.59
N GLU A 607 15.98 26.64 -6.40
CA GLU A 607 16.34 27.61 -7.45
C GLU A 607 16.96 26.91 -8.65
N LEU A 608 17.84 25.93 -8.39
CA LEU A 608 18.53 25.21 -9.44
C LEU A 608 17.55 24.31 -10.22
N ARG A 609 16.60 23.62 -9.53
CA ARG A 609 15.52 22.90 -10.20
C ARG A 609 14.74 23.82 -11.16
N ASN A 610 14.40 25.03 -10.74
CA ASN A 610 13.67 25.98 -11.58
C ASN A 610 14.50 26.42 -12.79
N LYS A 611 15.82 26.63 -12.66
CA LYS A 611 16.70 26.95 -13.78
C LYS A 611 16.77 25.79 -14.78
N VAL A 612 16.90 24.53 -14.27
CA VAL A 612 16.88 23.34 -15.12
C VAL A 612 15.53 23.23 -15.85
N TYR A 613 14.41 23.49 -15.16
CA TYR A 613 13.08 23.48 -15.75
C TYR A 613 12.94 24.49 -16.89
N GLU A 614 13.42 25.72 -16.73
CA GLU A 614 13.36 26.74 -17.78
C GLU A 614 14.21 26.40 -19.02
N VAL A 615 15.31 25.65 -18.82
CA VAL A 615 16.10 25.16 -19.96
C VAL A 615 15.36 24.02 -20.65
N VAL A 616 14.89 22.99 -19.91
CA VAL A 616 14.15 21.83 -20.46
C VAL A 616 12.91 22.29 -21.22
N LYS A 617 12.19 23.27 -20.70
CA LYS A 617 11.01 23.88 -21.33
C LYS A 617 11.28 24.37 -22.75
N ARG A 618 12.45 24.90 -23.03
CA ARG A 618 12.82 25.43 -24.38
C ARG A 618 13.04 24.33 -25.42
N PHE A 619 13.38 23.12 -24.98
CA PHE A 619 13.59 21.95 -25.83
C PHE A 619 12.35 21.06 -25.96
N ALA A 620 11.36 21.23 -25.11
CA ALA A 620 10.11 20.47 -25.20
C ALA A 620 9.35 20.84 -26.47
N LYS A 621 8.93 19.84 -27.26
CA LYS A 621 8.18 20.02 -28.53
C LYS A 621 6.77 20.57 -28.32
N THR A 622 6.25 20.49 -27.12
CA THR A 622 4.86 20.81 -26.78
C THR A 622 4.82 21.64 -25.50
N ASP A 623 3.67 22.26 -25.19
CA ASP A 623 3.46 22.93 -23.89
C ASP A 623 3.49 21.94 -22.70
N ASP A 624 3.61 20.65 -22.96
CA ASP A 624 3.87 19.64 -21.95
C ASP A 624 5.35 19.59 -21.62
N ILE A 625 5.68 20.36 -20.62
CA ILE A 625 7.04 20.45 -20.12
C ILE A 625 7.23 19.27 -19.16
N PRO A 626 8.28 18.45 -19.36
CA PRO A 626 8.58 17.38 -18.45
C PRO A 626 8.67 17.85 -17.01
N ASP A 627 8.01 17.18 -16.08
CA ASP A 627 8.16 17.48 -14.66
C ASP A 627 9.59 17.16 -14.22
N ILE A 628 10.16 18.05 -13.42
CA ILE A 628 11.49 17.87 -12.86
C ILE A 628 11.36 17.71 -11.35
N CYS A 629 11.63 16.50 -10.88
CA CYS A 629 11.59 16.18 -9.46
C CYS A 629 12.95 15.74 -8.93
N PHE A 630 13.13 15.78 -7.63
CA PHE A 630 14.28 15.13 -7.01
C PHE A 630 14.10 13.62 -7.03
N GLN A 631 15.20 12.89 -7.08
CA GLN A 631 15.18 11.43 -7.05
C GLN A 631 14.53 10.89 -5.75
N ASP A 632 14.69 11.61 -4.64
CA ASP A 632 14.04 11.24 -3.38
C ASP A 632 12.51 11.35 -3.48
N ASP A 633 11.98 12.44 -4.06
CA ASP A 633 10.53 12.61 -4.30
C ASP A 633 9.98 11.54 -5.25
N ASN A 634 10.80 11.12 -6.21
CA ASN A 634 10.45 10.08 -7.16
C ASN A 634 10.42 8.69 -6.49
N LEU A 635 11.39 8.40 -5.63
CA LEU A 635 11.39 7.17 -4.82
C LEU A 635 10.17 7.08 -3.90
N GLU A 636 9.70 8.19 -3.32
CA GLU A 636 8.48 8.20 -2.51
C GLU A 636 7.26 7.69 -3.31
N LYS A 637 7.17 7.99 -4.61
CA LYS A 637 6.11 7.47 -5.48
C LYS A 637 6.18 5.94 -5.61
N ALA A 638 7.38 5.36 -5.72
CA ALA A 638 7.57 3.91 -5.83
C ALA A 638 7.11 3.15 -4.56
N TYR A 639 7.20 3.81 -3.40
CA TYR A 639 6.81 3.25 -2.11
C TYR A 639 5.48 3.82 -1.59
N GLN A 640 4.66 4.40 -2.47
CA GLN A 640 3.41 5.06 -2.06
C GLN A 640 2.44 4.12 -1.33
N ASN A 641 2.37 2.86 -1.72
CA ASN A 641 1.51 1.87 -1.07
C ASN A 641 2.01 1.53 0.34
N GLU A 642 3.33 1.37 0.52
CA GLU A 642 3.93 1.17 1.84
C GLU A 642 3.76 2.40 2.73
N MET A 643 3.92 3.60 2.16
CA MET A 643 3.71 4.85 2.90
C MET A 643 2.24 5.00 3.34
N ARG A 644 1.27 4.68 2.47
CA ARG A 644 -0.15 4.64 2.84
C ARG A 644 -0.42 3.64 3.95
N PHE A 645 0.11 2.43 3.82
CA PHE A 645 -0.02 1.40 4.86
C PHE A 645 0.59 1.85 6.19
N MET A 646 1.79 2.44 6.17
CA MET A 646 2.43 3.00 7.36
C MET A 646 1.53 4.06 8.02
N GLN A 647 1.02 5.02 7.27
CA GLN A 647 0.16 6.09 7.76
C GLN A 647 -1.16 5.55 8.34
N GLN A 648 -1.74 4.51 7.73
CA GLN A 648 -2.93 3.85 8.26
C GLN A 648 -2.64 3.13 9.58
N MET A 649 -1.48 2.50 9.70
CA MET A 649 -1.05 1.86 10.96
C MET A 649 -0.73 2.89 12.05
N GLU A 650 -0.07 4.00 11.71
CA GLU A 650 0.16 5.12 12.62
C GLU A 650 -1.16 5.70 13.14
N LEU A 651 -2.11 5.99 12.25
CA LEU A 651 -3.43 6.49 12.63
C LEU A 651 -4.17 5.50 13.52
N SER A 652 -4.19 4.22 13.15
CA SER A 652 -4.85 3.16 13.92
C SER A 652 -4.23 3.00 15.31
N THR A 653 -2.91 3.06 15.39
CA THR A 653 -2.16 3.01 16.67
C THR A 653 -2.43 4.24 17.52
N LEU A 654 -2.43 5.43 16.91
CA LEU A 654 -2.79 6.67 17.60
C LEU A 654 -4.21 6.60 18.18
N LEU A 655 -5.18 6.15 17.39
CA LEU A 655 -6.57 5.97 17.84
C LEU A 655 -6.66 4.96 18.98
N ALA A 656 -6.06 3.79 18.84
CA ALA A 656 -6.01 2.76 19.88
C ALA A 656 -5.40 3.30 21.18
N PHE A 657 -4.33 4.07 21.06
CA PHE A 657 -3.64 4.67 22.19
C PHE A 657 -4.48 5.77 22.87
N VAL A 658 -5.09 6.67 22.09
CA VAL A 658 -6.02 7.69 22.62
C VAL A 658 -7.20 7.05 23.34
N ILE A 659 -7.80 6.01 22.75
CA ILE A 659 -8.90 5.28 23.38
C ILE A 659 -8.44 4.62 24.68
N THR A 660 -7.23 4.06 24.72
CA THR A 660 -6.62 3.47 25.93
C THR A 660 -6.41 4.52 27.01
N ILE A 661 -5.90 5.70 26.65
CA ILE A 661 -5.73 6.83 27.58
C ILE A 661 -7.08 7.27 28.15
N ILE A 662 -8.12 7.42 27.31
CA ILE A 662 -9.48 7.75 27.74
C ILE A 662 -10.00 6.70 28.71
N GLY A 663 -9.76 5.40 28.44
CA GLY A 663 -10.15 4.30 29.34
C GLY A 663 -9.46 4.40 30.70
N VAL A 664 -8.15 4.56 30.72
CA VAL A 664 -7.36 4.73 31.96
C VAL A 664 -7.79 5.99 32.72
N PHE A 665 -8.00 7.10 32.01
CA PHE A 665 -8.48 8.35 32.58
C PHE A 665 -9.83 8.19 33.28
N CYS A 666 -10.83 7.64 32.58
CA CYS A 666 -12.16 7.40 33.13
C CYS A 666 -12.11 6.46 34.35
N LEU A 667 -11.30 5.41 34.24
CA LEU A 667 -11.11 4.46 35.32
C LEU A 667 -10.50 5.08 36.55
N THR A 668 -9.43 5.87 36.38
CA THR A 668 -8.75 6.58 37.48
C THR A 668 -9.69 7.62 38.12
N MET A 669 -10.51 8.29 37.32
CA MET A 669 -11.49 9.25 37.81
C MET A 669 -12.51 8.59 38.76
N PHE A 670 -13.06 7.44 38.38
CA PHE A 670 -13.99 6.71 39.25
C PHE A 670 -13.29 6.15 40.49
N GLU A 671 -12.05 5.69 40.36
CA GLU A 671 -11.31 5.13 41.47
C GLU A 671 -10.93 6.21 42.50
N THR A 672 -10.54 7.38 42.05
CA THR A 672 -10.22 8.52 42.92
C THR A 672 -11.45 9.05 43.62
N GLU A 673 -12.60 9.14 42.95
CA GLU A 673 -13.86 9.55 43.56
C GLU A 673 -14.34 8.52 44.60
N TYR A 674 -14.26 7.23 44.28
CA TYR A 674 -14.62 6.15 45.18
C TYR A 674 -13.76 6.16 46.48
N ARG A 675 -12.46 6.46 46.37
CA ARG A 675 -11.51 6.52 47.49
C ARG A 675 -11.40 7.89 48.15
N ARG A 676 -12.27 8.85 47.78
CA ARG A 676 -12.17 10.23 48.24
C ARG A 676 -12.14 10.34 49.79
N LYS A 677 -12.95 9.53 50.49
CA LYS A 677 -12.94 9.48 51.98
C LYS A 677 -11.63 8.91 52.51
N GLU A 678 -11.10 7.83 51.92
CA GLU A 678 -9.80 7.22 52.31
C GLU A 678 -8.67 8.23 52.11
N ILE A 679 -8.66 8.96 50.98
CA ILE A 679 -7.66 10.00 50.70
C ILE A 679 -7.78 11.14 51.69
N GLY A 680 -9.01 11.58 52.03
CA GLY A 680 -9.27 12.62 53.03
C GLY A 680 -8.70 12.22 54.41
N ILE A 681 -8.95 10.99 54.88
CA ILE A 681 -8.43 10.48 56.13
C ILE A 681 -6.88 10.44 56.12
N ARG A 682 -6.26 9.91 55.06
CA ARG A 682 -4.78 9.87 54.93
C ARG A 682 -4.18 11.27 54.95
N LYS A 683 -4.81 12.27 54.35
CA LYS A 683 -4.35 13.67 54.40
C LYS A 683 -4.45 14.27 55.82
N VAL A 684 -5.54 13.98 56.54
CA VAL A 684 -5.66 14.38 57.95
C VAL A 684 -4.59 13.70 58.80
N MET A 685 -4.20 12.47 58.48
CA MET A 685 -3.10 11.72 59.11
C MET A 685 -1.69 12.18 58.68
N GLY A 686 -1.56 13.24 57.87
CA GLY A 686 -0.30 13.85 57.49
C GLY A 686 0.31 13.39 56.15
N SER A 687 -0.44 12.64 55.31
CA SER A 687 0.08 12.26 54.00
C SER A 687 0.19 13.47 53.06
N SER A 688 1.33 13.63 52.41
CA SER A 688 1.56 14.67 51.39
C SER A 688 0.85 14.37 50.10
N VAL A 689 0.57 15.40 49.27
CA VAL A 689 0.00 15.25 47.91
C VAL A 689 0.84 14.28 47.09
N GLY A 690 2.20 14.38 47.17
CA GLY A 690 3.09 13.49 46.43
C GLY A 690 2.93 12.02 46.83
N GLN A 691 2.74 11.69 48.09
CA GLN A 691 2.51 10.31 48.55
C GLN A 691 1.17 9.75 47.99
N VAL A 692 0.13 10.58 47.91
CA VAL A 692 -1.15 10.18 47.31
C VAL A 692 -0.99 9.89 45.82
N LEU A 693 -0.28 10.77 45.10
CA LEU A 693 -0.02 10.58 43.65
C LEU A 693 0.81 9.33 43.41
N GLN A 694 1.88 9.11 44.21
CA GLN A 694 2.71 7.91 44.10
C GLN A 694 1.90 6.62 44.34
N PHE A 695 0.98 6.63 45.30
CA PHE A 695 0.11 5.48 45.58
C PHE A 695 -0.75 5.09 44.34
N PHE A 696 -1.29 6.04 43.60
CA PHE A 696 -2.04 5.77 42.39
C PHE A 696 -1.13 5.36 41.21
N ALA A 697 0.00 6.02 41.03
CA ALA A 697 0.96 5.73 39.98
C ALA A 697 1.54 4.30 40.07
N LEU A 698 2.02 3.91 41.28
CA LEU A 698 2.59 2.57 41.52
C LEU A 698 1.62 1.41 41.26
N ARG A 699 0.32 1.67 41.31
CA ARG A 699 -0.70 0.67 41.04
C ARG A 699 -0.74 0.23 39.58
N TYR A 700 -0.35 1.09 38.66
CA TYR A 700 -0.27 0.78 37.23
C TYR A 700 1.07 0.18 36.81
N THR A 701 2.09 0.21 37.66
CA THR A 701 3.43 -0.28 37.33
C THR A 701 3.45 -1.76 36.97
N TRP A 702 2.82 -2.62 37.80
CA TRP A 702 2.76 -4.06 37.53
C TRP A 702 1.92 -4.40 36.29
N PRO A 703 0.70 -3.86 36.07
CA PRO A 703 -0.03 -4.04 34.84
C PRO A 703 0.76 -3.62 33.60
N LEU A 704 1.48 -2.50 33.64
CA LEU A 704 2.31 -2.03 32.52
C LEU A 704 3.45 -3.01 32.23
N LEU A 705 4.20 -3.45 33.25
CA LEU A 705 5.32 -4.37 33.06
C LEU A 705 4.88 -5.73 32.55
N ILE A 706 3.82 -6.32 33.13
CA ILE A 706 3.28 -7.61 32.69
C ILE A 706 2.74 -7.50 31.27
N SER A 707 1.99 -6.45 30.96
CA SER A 707 1.47 -6.24 29.62
C SER A 707 2.57 -6.08 28.59
N PHE A 708 3.63 -5.36 28.91
CA PHE A 708 4.80 -5.21 28.04
C PHE A 708 5.53 -6.56 27.82
N LEU A 709 5.75 -7.35 28.86
CA LEU A 709 6.39 -8.66 28.77
C LEU A 709 5.62 -9.63 27.85
N ILE A 710 4.30 -9.52 27.81
CA ILE A 710 3.44 -10.31 26.92
C ILE A 710 3.46 -9.71 25.50
N ALA A 711 3.40 -8.38 25.39
CA ALA A 711 3.29 -7.69 24.11
C ALA A 711 4.58 -7.71 23.29
N ALA A 712 5.76 -7.65 23.94
CA ALA A 712 7.03 -7.56 23.24
C ALA A 712 7.32 -8.76 22.32
N PRO A 713 7.16 -10.03 22.76
CA PRO A 713 7.35 -11.19 21.87
C PRO A 713 6.35 -11.19 20.71
N VAL A 714 5.08 -10.87 20.96
CA VAL A 714 4.03 -10.86 19.93
C VAL A 714 4.32 -9.75 18.91
N GLY A 715 4.65 -8.55 19.38
CA GLY A 715 5.01 -7.43 18.52
C GLY A 715 6.25 -7.74 17.66
N TYR A 716 7.25 -8.43 18.23
CA TYR A 716 8.41 -8.91 17.49
C TYR A 716 8.01 -9.86 16.35
N ILE A 717 7.22 -10.91 16.65
CA ILE A 717 6.82 -11.93 15.67
C ILE A 717 6.01 -11.32 14.51
N VAL A 718 5.04 -10.45 14.83
CA VAL A 718 4.22 -9.79 13.80
C VAL A 718 5.09 -8.90 12.91
N SER A 719 6.02 -8.16 13.50
CA SER A 719 6.92 -7.28 12.78
C SER A 719 7.92 -8.04 11.91
N GLU A 720 8.50 -9.13 12.42
CA GLU A 720 9.41 -10.00 11.69
C GLU A 720 8.72 -10.57 10.43
N LYS A 721 7.46 -11.04 10.59
CA LYS A 721 6.68 -11.57 9.47
C LYS A 721 6.43 -10.52 8.38
N TRP A 722 6.14 -9.28 8.78
CA TRP A 722 5.96 -8.20 7.82
C TRP A 722 7.26 -7.82 7.12
N LEU A 723 8.39 -7.76 7.85
CA LEU A 723 9.70 -7.43 7.30
C LEU A 723 10.19 -8.47 6.27
N GLN A 724 9.68 -9.70 6.30
CA GLN A 724 10.02 -10.75 5.31
C GLN A 724 9.58 -10.40 3.88
N ASN A 725 8.68 -9.42 3.70
CA ASN A 725 8.29 -8.92 2.38
C ASN A 725 9.39 -8.06 1.71
N PHE A 726 10.42 -7.68 2.45
CA PHE A 726 11.54 -6.91 1.95
C PHE A 726 12.80 -7.78 1.93
N ALA A 727 13.49 -7.82 0.79
CA ALA A 727 14.80 -8.46 0.70
C ALA A 727 15.85 -7.60 1.44
N GLU A 728 15.77 -6.27 1.25
CA GLU A 728 16.58 -5.30 1.98
C GLU A 728 15.78 -4.76 3.18
N ARG A 729 16.05 -5.27 4.36
CA ARG A 729 15.31 -4.96 5.60
C ARG A 729 16.19 -4.40 6.70
N THR A 730 15.60 -3.50 7.51
CA THR A 730 16.23 -2.99 8.72
C THR A 730 16.35 -4.11 9.79
N PRO A 731 17.44 -4.18 10.55
CA PRO A 731 17.47 -5.03 11.73
C PRO A 731 16.47 -4.50 12.79
N ILE A 732 15.80 -5.42 13.49
CA ILE A 732 14.93 -5.05 14.60
C ILE A 732 15.81 -4.59 15.77
N HIS A 733 15.87 -3.29 16.00
CA HIS A 733 16.71 -2.70 17.02
C HIS A 733 16.16 -2.97 18.42
N TRP A 734 16.97 -3.54 19.30
CA TRP A 734 16.59 -3.90 20.67
C TRP A 734 16.10 -2.69 21.50
N TRP A 735 16.62 -1.49 21.26
CA TRP A 735 16.26 -0.26 21.98
C TRP A 735 14.81 0.20 21.75
N LEU A 736 14.16 -0.24 20.66
CA LEU A 736 12.75 0.05 20.40
C LEU A 736 11.83 -0.45 21.51
N PHE A 737 12.13 -1.61 22.09
CA PHE A 737 11.32 -2.20 23.13
C PHE A 737 11.35 -1.38 24.44
N PRO A 738 12.50 -1.07 25.03
CA PRO A 738 12.54 -0.20 26.21
C PRO A 738 12.05 1.22 25.92
N ALA A 739 12.25 1.77 24.72
CA ALA A 739 11.72 3.07 24.33
C ALA A 739 10.18 3.05 24.32
N THR A 740 9.57 2.01 23.75
CA THR A 740 8.11 1.82 23.77
C THR A 740 7.57 1.70 25.18
N LEU A 741 8.22 0.90 26.04
CA LEU A 741 7.85 0.80 27.45
C LEU A 741 7.90 2.16 28.15
N LEU A 742 8.96 2.92 27.94
CA LEU A 742 9.13 4.25 28.54
C LEU A 742 8.03 5.21 28.08
N ILE A 743 7.78 5.30 26.77
CA ILE A 743 6.78 6.22 26.18
C ILE A 743 5.39 5.89 26.72
N VAL A 744 4.94 4.65 26.57
CA VAL A 744 3.60 4.23 26.99
C VAL A 744 3.43 4.38 28.51
N SER A 745 4.43 3.95 29.30
CA SER A 745 4.37 4.07 30.75
C SER A 745 4.33 5.53 31.21
N THR A 746 5.13 6.40 30.60
CA THR A 746 5.14 7.83 30.93
C THR A 746 3.77 8.46 30.69
N ILE A 747 3.14 8.18 29.53
CA ILE A 747 1.84 8.77 29.18
C ILE A 747 0.74 8.23 30.09
N VAL A 748 0.72 6.91 30.38
CA VAL A 748 -0.27 6.31 31.29
C VAL A 748 -0.10 6.87 32.72
N VAL A 749 1.13 6.92 33.24
CA VAL A 749 1.41 7.46 34.57
C VAL A 749 1.05 8.94 34.63
N LEU A 750 1.39 9.73 33.60
CA LEU A 750 1.03 11.15 33.54
C LEU A 750 -0.51 11.32 33.56
N THR A 751 -1.25 10.51 32.82
CA THR A 751 -2.72 10.51 32.81
C THR A 751 -3.29 10.26 34.22
N VAL A 752 -2.74 9.26 34.91
CA VAL A 752 -3.12 8.90 36.28
C VAL A 752 -2.80 10.03 37.25
N VAL A 753 -1.62 10.62 37.15
CA VAL A 753 -1.15 11.72 38.01
C VAL A 753 -2.03 12.97 37.83
N VAL A 754 -2.29 13.37 36.57
CA VAL A 754 -3.16 14.54 36.26
C VAL A 754 -4.55 14.38 36.84
N GLN A 755 -5.13 13.17 36.71
CA GLN A 755 -6.48 12.92 37.23
C GLN A 755 -6.51 12.84 38.77
N SER A 756 -5.48 12.21 39.37
CA SER A 756 -5.40 12.07 40.83
C SER A 756 -5.05 13.39 41.52
N TRP A 757 -4.35 14.30 40.83
CA TRP A 757 -3.98 15.61 41.36
C TRP A 757 -5.19 16.42 41.86
N ARG A 758 -6.28 16.42 41.10
CA ARG A 758 -7.53 17.14 41.47
C ARG A 758 -8.07 16.70 42.81
N VAL A 759 -8.09 15.38 43.06
CA VAL A 759 -8.60 14.80 44.31
C VAL A 759 -7.56 14.98 45.46
N ALA A 760 -6.28 14.85 45.14
CA ALA A 760 -5.21 15.04 46.10
C ALA A 760 -5.08 16.48 46.60
N THR A 761 -5.54 17.48 45.83
CA THR A 761 -5.52 18.91 46.22
C THR A 761 -6.79 19.38 46.90
N THR A 762 -7.92 18.63 46.83
CA THR A 762 -9.20 18.97 47.48
C THR A 762 -9.06 19.07 48.99
N ASN A 763 -9.87 19.97 49.61
CA ASN A 763 -9.86 20.14 51.05
C ASN A 763 -10.34 18.86 51.76
N PRO A 764 -9.57 18.33 52.76
CA PRO A 764 -9.93 17.09 53.47
C PRO A 764 -11.32 17.18 54.13
N ILE A 765 -11.72 18.37 54.65
CA ILE A 765 -13.02 18.57 55.29
C ILE A 765 -14.17 18.32 54.32
N GLU A 766 -14.09 18.80 53.10
CA GLU A 766 -15.08 18.57 52.05
C GLU A 766 -15.16 17.10 51.64
N SER A 767 -14.00 16.40 51.64
CA SER A 767 -13.88 14.99 51.27
C SER A 767 -14.52 14.05 52.32
N ILE A 768 -14.64 14.48 53.57
CA ILE A 768 -15.20 13.70 54.68
C ILE A 768 -16.70 14.03 54.90
N LYS A 769 -17.16 15.27 54.58
CA LYS A 769 -18.54 15.74 54.74
C LYS A 769 -19.52 15.30 53.63
N THR A 770 -19.07 14.77 52.48
CA THR A 770 -19.96 14.24 51.45
C THR A 770 -20.62 12.93 51.91
N GLU A 771 -21.90 13.00 52.28
CA GLU A 771 -22.81 11.88 52.51
C GLU A 771 -23.17 11.15 51.21
#